data_c0bbdd08a0d7bf5d6455ad4df43ffe71
#
_entry.id   c0bbdd08a0d7bf5d6455ad4df43ffe71
#
_cell.length_a   1.000
_cell.length_b   1.000
_cell.length_c   1.000
_cell.angle_alpha   90.00
_cell.angle_beta   90.00
_cell.angle_gamma   90.00
#
_symmetry.space_group_name_H-M   'P 1'
#
loop_
_entity.id
_entity.type
_entity.pdbx_description
1 polymer ?
#
loop_
_entity_poly.entity_id
_entity_poly.type
_entity_poly.pdbx_seq_one_letter_code
_entity_poly.pdbx_strand_id
1 'polypeptide(L)'
;FIQTFFLCFTDFGIPASIGGQFEVVASVLYEEMLGSVPDFGNGAVVAIIMLIPSIVSITVLNILEKYNVRYNKISPIELKKSKKRDITCAVASAVIMIGILSIFAVIFVVPFTEEWPYRTSFTLEHFQTVFEDSSLYGVYTNSLMVAIVTALVGTLMAYGAALVTARSSVSQKLKGTIDSIALVTNTIPGMVIGLAYLFCFSGTSLQNTFAILIICNMVHFFSTPYLMMKNSLSKMNASWETTAMLMGDNWTKTIIRVVTPNAVSTLLEVFSYYFVNAMVTISALIFLAGTRAMVITTKIKELQYFNKFNEIFVLSLLILFTNAAGKFIFQKLADRSQKKENKVDMKKIRKMGLKRVASFAMAGVVGVSALGLTACGSSSSEDQVIIYSNADEEAIESMEHALDDNGFEGQYTIQTFGTSGLGGKLLAEGTDIEADMVTMSTFYVDSAQEGTIIVNTEMMEENNLPTPTSLKDLANPEYKGFISVTDIASSSTAWLLIQALISEYGEDGAKEVLTGIYDNAGDHIEDSGSAPLTKVRAGEVAIGFGLRQQAVADKADGLPIDYIDPAEGNFSLTESVAVVDKGDDTNEKAMEMAQCIIENGREELQSYYPLALYEGEETDAENLSANPKVFPEPLTVDLLEQHQALSEECK
;
A
#
# COMPACT_ATOMS: atom_id res chain seq x y z
N PHE A 1 -19.84 -3.46 18.05
CA PHE A 1 -18.72 -3.14 18.93
C PHE A 1 -17.54 -4.10 18.71
N ILE A 2 -17.73 -5.44 18.91
CA ILE A 2 -16.67 -6.45 18.73
C ILE A 2 -16.10 -6.42 17.31
N GLN A 3 -16.94 -6.33 16.29
CA GLN A 3 -16.50 -6.25 14.90
C GLN A 3 -15.70 -4.97 14.63
N THR A 4 -16.12 -3.83 15.18
CA THR A 4 -15.38 -2.56 15.03
C THR A 4 -14.03 -2.62 15.74
N PHE A 5 -13.99 -3.15 16.95
CA PHE A 5 -12.73 -3.39 17.67
C PHE A 5 -11.77 -4.23 16.83
N PHE A 6 -12.26 -5.33 16.27
CA PHE A 6 -11.45 -6.22 15.45
C PHE A 6 -10.89 -5.53 14.20
N LEU A 7 -11.73 -4.77 13.48
CA LEU A 7 -11.30 -4.01 12.30
C LEU A 7 -10.21 -2.99 12.64
N CYS A 8 -10.34 -2.27 13.76
CA CYS A 8 -9.30 -1.34 14.20
C CYS A 8 -8.00 -2.04 14.65
N PHE A 9 -8.12 -3.19 15.30
CA PHE A 9 -6.96 -3.94 15.81
C PHE A 9 -6.11 -4.56 14.68
N THR A 10 -6.73 -4.88 13.55
CA THR A 10 -6.06 -5.53 12.41
C THR A 10 -5.76 -4.58 11.27
N ASP A 11 -6.07 -3.30 11.43
CA ASP A 11 -5.77 -2.30 10.41
C ASP A 11 -4.27 -2.01 10.33
N PHE A 12 -3.76 -1.97 9.12
CA PHE A 12 -2.37 -1.63 8.82
C PHE A 12 -2.28 -0.25 8.16
N GLY A 13 -3.15 0.03 7.20
CA GLY A 13 -3.00 1.18 6.31
C GLY A 13 -3.02 2.52 7.06
N ILE A 14 -3.97 2.72 7.98
CA ILE A 14 -4.06 3.96 8.75
C ILE A 14 -2.89 4.11 9.73
N PRO A 15 -2.56 3.11 10.59
CA PRO A 15 -1.39 3.22 11.46
C PRO A 15 -0.07 3.44 10.71
N ALA A 16 0.15 2.73 9.61
CA ALA A 16 1.35 2.90 8.79
C ALA A 16 1.48 4.28 8.14
N SER A 17 0.37 5.02 7.99
CA SER A 17 0.38 6.36 7.38
C SER A 17 0.47 7.49 8.39
N ILE A 18 -0.04 7.32 9.62
CA ILE A 18 -0.14 8.41 10.61
C ILE A 18 0.42 8.04 11.99
N GLY A 19 0.90 6.82 12.17
CA GLY A 19 1.36 6.31 13.46
C GLY A 19 2.65 6.96 13.94
N GLY A 20 3.49 7.48 13.05
CA GLY A 20 4.82 7.96 13.39
C GLY A 20 5.58 6.87 14.12
N GLN A 21 6.13 7.19 15.28
CA GLN A 21 6.86 6.25 16.15
C GLN A 21 5.96 5.29 16.95
N PHE A 22 4.62 5.44 16.88
CA PHE A 22 3.69 4.55 17.59
C PHE A 22 3.43 3.30 16.76
N GLU A 23 4.11 2.23 17.11
CA GLU A 23 3.91 0.94 16.49
C GLU A 23 2.60 0.29 16.95
N VAL A 24 1.93 -0.32 15.99
CA VAL A 24 0.82 -1.24 16.22
C VAL A 24 1.23 -2.65 15.80
N VAL A 25 0.53 -3.66 16.30
CA VAL A 25 0.88 -5.07 16.00
C VAL A 25 0.94 -5.34 14.48
N ALA A 26 0.17 -4.62 13.69
CA ALA A 26 0.19 -4.76 12.24
C ALA A 26 1.44 -4.13 11.58
N SER A 27 1.95 -2.99 12.08
CA SER A 27 3.21 -2.42 11.60
C SER A 27 4.41 -3.26 12.04
N VAL A 28 4.44 -3.73 13.29
CA VAL A 28 5.47 -4.68 13.74
C VAL A 28 5.51 -5.94 12.88
N LEU A 29 4.35 -6.51 12.53
CA LEU A 29 4.31 -7.65 11.61
C LEU A 29 4.92 -7.32 10.23
N TYR A 30 4.65 -6.12 9.72
CA TYR A 30 5.20 -5.68 8.44
C TYR A 30 6.72 -5.54 8.51
N GLU A 31 7.24 -4.91 9.55
CA GLU A 31 8.67 -4.69 9.78
C GLU A 31 9.43 -5.99 9.99
N GLU A 32 8.90 -6.91 10.81
CA GLU A 32 9.50 -8.24 11.02
C GLU A 32 9.55 -9.09 9.74
N MET A 33 8.66 -8.84 8.77
CA MET A 33 8.57 -9.63 7.54
C MET A 33 9.23 -8.98 6.33
N LEU A 34 9.20 -7.65 6.25
CA LEU A 34 9.69 -6.86 5.12
C LEU A 34 10.57 -5.68 5.58
N GLY A 35 11.06 -5.71 6.81
CA GLY A 35 12.05 -4.77 7.30
C GLY A 35 13.42 -4.99 6.65
N SER A 36 14.38 -4.12 6.95
CA SER A 36 15.74 -4.21 6.39
C SER A 36 16.48 -5.49 6.76
N VAL A 37 16.14 -6.10 7.90
CA VAL A 37 16.61 -7.42 8.32
C VAL A 37 15.40 -8.26 8.73
N PRO A 38 14.75 -8.97 7.79
CA PRO A 38 13.54 -9.74 8.09
C PRO A 38 13.80 -10.90 9.04
N ASP A 39 13.00 -11.01 10.10
CA ASP A 39 12.91 -12.21 10.94
C ASP A 39 11.56 -12.91 10.74
N PHE A 40 11.53 -13.87 9.84
CA PHE A 40 10.32 -14.66 9.56
C PHE A 40 9.84 -15.47 10.76
N GLY A 41 10.74 -15.81 11.70
CA GLY A 41 10.40 -16.51 12.93
C GLY A 41 9.58 -15.62 13.87
N ASN A 42 10.09 -14.43 14.19
CA ASN A 42 9.41 -13.43 14.98
C ASN A 42 8.12 -12.96 14.32
N GLY A 43 8.15 -12.64 13.03
CA GLY A 43 6.97 -12.25 12.29
C GLY A 43 5.87 -13.32 12.30
N ALA A 44 6.21 -14.61 12.23
CA ALA A 44 5.22 -15.68 12.40
C ALA A 44 4.60 -15.70 13.81
N VAL A 45 5.40 -15.41 14.85
CA VAL A 45 4.89 -15.28 16.23
C VAL A 45 3.94 -14.10 16.36
N VAL A 46 4.30 -12.93 15.81
CA VAL A 46 3.42 -11.73 15.80
C VAL A 46 2.12 -12.03 15.05
N ALA A 47 2.18 -12.71 13.89
CA ALA A 47 1.00 -13.13 13.15
C ALA A 47 0.08 -14.03 14.00
N ILE A 48 0.63 -14.99 14.75
CA ILE A 48 -0.13 -15.84 15.68
C ILE A 48 -0.76 -15.01 16.79
N ILE A 49 -0.04 -14.04 17.36
CA ILE A 49 -0.56 -13.14 18.39
C ILE A 49 -1.75 -12.35 17.86
N MET A 50 -1.70 -11.85 16.62
CA MET A 50 -2.82 -11.16 15.97
C MET A 50 -4.07 -12.06 15.80
N LEU A 51 -3.91 -13.37 15.70
CA LEU A 51 -5.05 -14.30 15.59
C LEU A 51 -5.78 -14.50 16.92
N ILE A 52 -5.14 -14.31 18.07
CA ILE A 52 -5.75 -14.56 19.39
C ILE A 52 -7.00 -13.70 19.65
N PRO A 53 -6.96 -12.36 19.52
CA PRO A 53 -8.17 -11.54 19.67
C PRO A 53 -9.27 -11.89 18.67
N SER A 54 -8.89 -12.34 17.47
CA SER A 54 -9.81 -12.79 16.42
C SER A 54 -10.61 -14.01 16.86
N ILE A 55 -9.92 -15.04 17.36
CA ILE A 55 -10.53 -16.29 17.86
C ILE A 55 -11.44 -16.00 19.06
N VAL A 56 -10.98 -15.14 19.98
CA VAL A 56 -11.79 -14.71 21.14
C VAL A 56 -13.04 -13.99 20.66
N SER A 57 -12.91 -13.07 19.71
CA SER A 57 -14.04 -12.30 19.15
C SER A 57 -15.11 -13.19 18.52
N ILE A 58 -14.70 -14.20 17.72
CA ILE A 58 -15.64 -15.19 17.14
C ILE A 58 -16.38 -15.93 18.24
N THR A 59 -15.63 -16.41 19.24
CA THR A 59 -16.21 -17.19 20.34
C THR A 59 -17.27 -16.37 21.08
N VAL A 60 -16.94 -15.10 21.37
CA VAL A 60 -17.87 -14.18 22.04
C VAL A 60 -19.09 -13.87 21.14
N LEU A 61 -18.89 -13.63 19.84
CA LEU A 61 -19.98 -13.40 18.90
C LEU A 61 -20.93 -14.61 18.83
N ASN A 62 -20.40 -15.83 18.71
CA ASN A 62 -21.17 -17.05 18.66
C ASN A 62 -21.99 -17.27 19.98
N ILE A 63 -21.42 -16.90 21.12
CA ILE A 63 -22.13 -16.96 22.41
C ILE A 63 -23.23 -15.90 22.43
N LEU A 64 -22.96 -14.66 22.02
CA LEU A 64 -23.93 -13.58 22.00
C LEU A 64 -25.07 -13.82 21.01
N GLU A 65 -24.82 -14.46 19.87
CA GLU A 65 -25.88 -14.86 18.93
C GLU A 65 -26.90 -15.83 19.54
N LYS A 66 -26.46 -16.71 20.43
CA LYS A 66 -27.40 -17.62 21.16
C LYS A 66 -28.33 -16.86 22.08
N TYR A 67 -27.93 -15.71 22.61
CA TYR A 67 -28.75 -14.86 23.48
C TYR A 67 -29.54 -13.79 22.70
N ASN A 68 -29.29 -13.65 21.39
CA ASN A 68 -29.99 -12.69 20.55
C ASN A 68 -31.40 -13.23 20.21
N VAL A 69 -32.34 -13.03 21.11
CA VAL A 69 -33.74 -13.42 20.94
C VAL A 69 -34.37 -12.53 19.86
N ARG A 70 -34.63 -13.08 18.68
CA ARG A 70 -35.39 -12.40 17.62
C ARG A 70 -36.86 -12.29 18.03
N TYR A 71 -37.24 -11.12 18.52
CA TYR A 71 -38.66 -10.82 18.74
C TYR A 71 -39.34 -10.58 17.39
N ASN A 72 -40.28 -11.45 17.02
CA ASN A 72 -41.05 -11.31 15.76
C ASN A 72 -42.12 -10.20 15.81
N LYS A 73 -42.30 -9.51 16.92
CA LYS A 73 -43.22 -8.39 17.07
C LYS A 73 -42.49 -7.21 17.70
N ILE A 74 -42.06 -6.27 16.85
CA ILE A 74 -41.66 -4.95 17.29
C ILE A 74 -42.93 -4.13 17.45
N SER A 75 -43.38 -3.91 18.69
CA SER A 75 -44.37 -2.86 18.95
C SER A 75 -43.69 -1.51 18.73
N PRO A 76 -44.31 -0.57 18.02
CA PRO A 76 -43.72 0.78 17.83
C PRO A 76 -43.56 1.44 19.20
N ILE A 77 -42.30 1.69 19.59
CA ILE A 77 -42.03 2.43 20.83
C ILE A 77 -42.28 3.90 20.51
N GLU A 78 -43.28 4.50 21.15
CA GLU A 78 -43.46 5.94 21.09
C GLU A 78 -42.32 6.64 21.86
N LEU A 79 -41.39 7.20 21.12
CA LEU A 79 -40.28 7.99 21.69
C LEU A 79 -40.83 9.27 22.30
N LYS A 80 -40.72 9.42 23.63
CA LYS A 80 -41.03 10.69 24.30
C LYS A 80 -40.09 11.78 23.73
N LYS A 81 -40.67 12.80 23.13
CA LYS A 81 -39.95 13.97 22.64
C LYS A 81 -39.26 14.70 23.78
N SER A 82 -37.97 14.88 23.73
CA SER A 82 -37.18 15.63 24.72
C SER A 82 -36.23 16.59 23.99
N LYS A 83 -36.55 17.88 24.00
CA LYS A 83 -35.75 18.92 23.32
C LYS A 83 -34.29 18.91 23.78
N LYS A 84 -34.02 18.72 25.07
CA LYS A 84 -32.65 18.69 25.61
C LYS A 84 -31.87 17.50 25.03
N ARG A 85 -32.39 16.29 25.13
CA ARG A 85 -31.75 15.07 24.57
C ARG A 85 -31.51 15.24 23.06
N ASP A 86 -32.56 15.68 22.33
CA ASP A 86 -32.53 15.76 20.88
C ASP A 86 -31.50 16.80 20.39
N ILE A 87 -31.37 17.93 21.09
CA ILE A 87 -30.32 18.95 20.82
C ILE A 87 -28.95 18.42 21.18
N THR A 88 -28.76 17.76 22.33
CA THR A 88 -27.45 17.19 22.72
C THR A 88 -27.00 16.14 21.72
N CYS A 89 -27.89 15.24 21.32
CA CYS A 89 -27.56 14.23 20.30
C CYS A 89 -27.27 14.86 18.93
N ALA A 90 -28.02 15.91 18.54
CA ALA A 90 -27.77 16.63 17.28
C ALA A 90 -26.41 17.33 17.27
N VAL A 91 -26.04 18.01 18.38
CA VAL A 91 -24.73 18.64 18.51
C VAL A 91 -23.60 17.61 18.48
N ALA A 92 -23.72 16.53 19.25
CA ALA A 92 -22.72 15.44 19.24
C ALA A 92 -22.57 14.83 17.85
N SER A 93 -23.68 14.57 17.16
CA SER A 93 -23.65 14.05 15.77
C SER A 93 -23.03 15.06 14.80
N ALA A 94 -23.32 16.35 14.95
CA ALA A 94 -22.75 17.39 14.11
C ALA A 94 -21.23 17.51 14.28
N VAL A 95 -20.73 17.45 15.53
CA VAL A 95 -19.28 17.45 15.80
C VAL A 95 -18.58 16.25 15.14
N ILE A 96 -19.15 15.06 15.29
CA ILE A 96 -18.61 13.86 14.65
C ILE A 96 -18.64 14.01 13.12
N MET A 97 -19.74 14.50 12.55
CA MET A 97 -19.85 14.72 11.11
C MET A 97 -18.86 15.76 10.59
N ILE A 98 -18.63 16.85 11.32
CA ILE A 98 -17.62 17.86 10.95
C ILE A 98 -16.22 17.23 10.95
N GLY A 99 -15.88 16.44 11.99
CA GLY A 99 -14.61 15.70 12.02
C GLY A 99 -14.42 14.75 10.83
N ILE A 100 -15.46 14.02 10.45
CA ILE A 100 -15.39 13.13 9.27
C ILE A 100 -15.27 13.95 7.97
N LEU A 101 -16.07 15.02 7.83
CA LEU A 101 -16.07 15.84 6.61
C LEU A 101 -14.77 16.65 6.45
N SER A 102 -14.06 16.98 7.53
CA SER A 102 -12.77 17.67 7.45
C SER A 102 -11.71 16.83 6.72
N ILE A 103 -11.69 15.51 6.93
CA ILE A 103 -10.78 14.60 6.21
C ILE A 103 -11.08 14.64 4.71
N PHE A 104 -12.36 14.56 4.33
CA PHE A 104 -12.74 14.68 2.92
C PHE A 104 -12.40 16.05 2.33
N ALA A 105 -12.53 17.12 3.12
CA ALA A 105 -12.14 18.46 2.66
C ALA A 105 -10.65 18.52 2.30
N VAL A 106 -9.78 17.93 3.10
CA VAL A 106 -8.33 17.82 2.80
C VAL A 106 -8.12 17.05 1.50
N ILE A 107 -8.71 15.85 1.37
CA ILE A 107 -8.59 15.03 0.14
C ILE A 107 -9.03 15.81 -1.13
N PHE A 108 -10.02 16.72 -1.00
CA PHE A 108 -10.49 17.54 -2.13
C PHE A 108 -9.67 18.82 -2.35
N VAL A 109 -8.97 19.33 -1.36
CA VAL A 109 -8.24 20.60 -1.45
C VAL A 109 -6.78 20.38 -1.86
N VAL A 110 -6.09 19.43 -1.23
CA VAL A 110 -4.66 19.20 -1.42
C VAL A 110 -4.26 19.03 -2.89
N PRO A 111 -4.95 18.21 -3.73
CA PRO A 111 -4.55 18.03 -5.12
C PRO A 111 -4.61 19.29 -5.99
N PHE A 112 -5.22 20.36 -5.51
CA PHE A 112 -5.35 21.64 -6.20
C PHE A 112 -4.45 22.74 -5.61
N THR A 113 -3.55 22.40 -4.69
CA THR A 113 -2.59 23.32 -4.08
C THR A 113 -1.16 22.91 -4.48
N GLU A 114 -0.26 23.87 -4.66
CA GLU A 114 1.13 23.57 -5.00
C GLU A 114 1.79 22.69 -3.95
N GLU A 115 1.73 23.10 -2.69
CA GLU A 115 2.33 22.36 -1.58
C GLU A 115 1.55 22.61 -0.29
N TRP A 116 0.72 21.69 0.10
CA TRP A 116 -0.09 21.80 1.32
C TRP A 116 0.73 21.47 2.57
N PRO A 117 0.62 22.24 3.68
CA PRO A 117 -0.20 23.47 3.87
C PRO A 117 0.54 24.78 3.58
N TYR A 118 1.77 24.74 3.12
CA TYR A 118 2.71 25.86 3.07
C TYR A 118 2.50 26.79 1.87
N ARG A 119 2.25 26.23 0.68
CA ARG A 119 1.97 26.96 -0.55
C ARG A 119 0.60 26.60 -1.07
N THR A 120 -0.40 27.42 -0.75
CA THR A 120 -1.81 27.16 -1.07
C THR A 120 -2.29 27.77 -2.39
N SER A 121 -1.37 28.19 -3.27
CA SER A 121 -1.71 28.63 -4.63
C SER A 121 -2.35 27.49 -5.42
N PHE A 122 -3.30 27.85 -6.30
CA PHE A 122 -4.03 26.87 -7.08
C PHE A 122 -3.20 26.34 -8.24
N THR A 123 -3.09 25.02 -8.34
CA THR A 123 -2.44 24.33 -9.47
C THR A 123 -3.29 23.15 -9.98
N LEU A 124 -3.02 22.71 -11.19
CA LEU A 124 -3.51 21.45 -11.77
C LEU A 124 -2.35 20.54 -12.20
N GLU A 125 -1.14 20.91 -11.88
CA GLU A 125 0.09 20.22 -12.27
C GLU A 125 0.08 18.77 -11.79
N HIS A 126 -0.27 18.51 -10.53
CA HIS A 126 -0.34 17.15 -9.98
C HIS A 126 -1.29 16.21 -10.75
N PHE A 127 -2.39 16.76 -11.30
CA PHE A 127 -3.26 15.98 -12.17
C PHE A 127 -2.59 15.68 -13.51
N GLN A 128 -1.85 16.67 -14.05
CA GLN A 128 -1.13 16.50 -15.31
C GLN A 128 -0.06 15.43 -15.14
N THR A 129 0.78 15.51 -14.12
CA THR A 129 1.80 14.51 -13.79
C THR A 129 1.22 13.10 -13.69
N VAL A 130 0.14 12.92 -12.91
CA VAL A 130 -0.51 11.60 -12.75
C VAL A 130 -1.11 11.06 -14.04
N PHE A 131 -1.64 11.92 -14.92
CA PHE A 131 -2.26 11.47 -16.17
C PHE A 131 -1.26 11.31 -17.32
N GLU A 132 -0.13 11.98 -17.29
CA GLU A 132 0.96 11.83 -18.26
C GLU A 132 1.83 10.60 -17.93
N ASP A 133 1.93 10.22 -16.66
CA ASP A 133 2.62 9.00 -16.24
C ASP A 133 1.85 7.74 -16.69
N SER A 134 2.41 7.08 -17.68
CA SER A 134 1.85 5.84 -18.25
C SER A 134 1.79 4.69 -17.23
N SER A 135 2.71 4.67 -16.25
CA SER A 135 2.77 3.64 -15.21
C SER A 135 1.58 3.77 -14.25
N LEU A 136 1.25 4.99 -13.82
CA LEU A 136 0.11 5.26 -12.92
C LEU A 136 -1.24 4.93 -13.59
N TYR A 137 -1.38 5.21 -14.90
CA TYR A 137 -2.55 4.80 -15.65
C TYR A 137 -2.66 3.27 -15.74
N GLY A 138 -1.54 2.58 -15.99
CA GLY A 138 -1.46 1.12 -16.00
C GLY A 138 -1.92 0.51 -14.68
N VAL A 139 -1.39 0.98 -13.57
CA VAL A 139 -1.73 0.55 -12.20
C VAL A 139 -3.21 0.78 -11.87
N TYR A 140 -3.80 1.91 -12.29
CA TYR A 140 -5.23 2.18 -12.12
C TYR A 140 -6.10 1.18 -12.90
N THR A 141 -5.75 0.88 -14.15
CA THR A 141 -6.48 -0.09 -14.98
C THR A 141 -6.35 -1.51 -14.43
N ASN A 142 -5.19 -1.89 -13.91
CA ASN A 142 -4.96 -3.16 -13.23
C ASN A 142 -5.88 -3.30 -12.01
N SER A 143 -5.97 -2.28 -11.17
CA SER A 143 -6.85 -2.27 -10.00
C SER A 143 -8.32 -2.42 -10.39
N LEU A 144 -8.75 -1.73 -11.43
CA LEU A 144 -10.12 -1.83 -11.94
C LEU A 144 -10.42 -3.24 -12.47
N MET A 145 -9.48 -3.85 -13.18
CA MET A 145 -9.58 -5.23 -13.68
C MET A 145 -9.67 -6.22 -12.51
N VAL A 146 -8.75 -6.14 -11.54
CA VAL A 146 -8.76 -6.99 -10.34
C VAL A 146 -10.07 -6.84 -9.57
N ALA A 147 -10.57 -5.62 -9.38
CA ALA A 147 -11.81 -5.37 -8.66
C ALA A 147 -13.04 -5.95 -9.39
N ILE A 148 -13.13 -5.79 -10.72
CA ILE A 148 -14.24 -6.33 -11.51
C ILE A 148 -14.23 -7.86 -11.50
N VAL A 149 -13.07 -8.49 -11.73
CA VAL A 149 -12.96 -9.96 -11.76
C VAL A 149 -13.22 -10.54 -10.36
N THR A 150 -12.65 -9.96 -9.32
CA THR A 150 -12.92 -10.34 -7.92
C THR A 150 -14.41 -10.25 -7.61
N ALA A 151 -15.07 -9.15 -8.00
CA ALA A 151 -16.49 -8.95 -7.76
C ALA A 151 -17.35 -9.98 -8.51
N LEU A 152 -17.01 -10.30 -9.76
CA LEU A 152 -17.74 -11.28 -10.56
C LEU A 152 -17.60 -12.69 -9.96
N VAL A 153 -16.37 -13.17 -9.81
CA VAL A 153 -16.07 -14.54 -9.37
C VAL A 153 -16.45 -14.72 -7.89
N GLY A 154 -16.12 -13.73 -7.04
CA GLY A 154 -16.49 -13.75 -5.62
C GLY A 154 -18.00 -13.77 -5.40
N THR A 155 -18.78 -13.00 -6.18
CA THR A 155 -20.24 -13.04 -6.12
C THR A 155 -20.79 -14.43 -6.49
N LEU A 156 -20.26 -15.04 -7.55
CA LEU A 156 -20.67 -16.39 -7.95
C LEU A 156 -20.33 -17.43 -6.88
N MET A 157 -19.15 -17.32 -6.28
CA MET A 157 -18.72 -18.22 -5.19
C MET A 157 -19.59 -18.05 -3.94
N ALA A 158 -19.84 -16.82 -3.50
CA ALA A 158 -20.69 -16.53 -2.34
C ALA A 158 -22.14 -16.97 -2.57
N TYR A 159 -22.66 -16.76 -3.77
CA TYR A 159 -24.00 -17.21 -4.17
C TYR A 159 -24.09 -18.73 -4.18
N GLY A 160 -23.11 -19.43 -4.79
CA GLY A 160 -23.07 -20.90 -4.81
C GLY A 160 -23.02 -21.50 -3.41
N ALA A 161 -22.14 -21.00 -2.54
CA ALA A 161 -22.05 -21.44 -1.14
C ALA A 161 -23.36 -21.19 -0.36
N ALA A 162 -23.97 -20.02 -0.54
CA ALA A 162 -25.23 -19.67 0.10
C ALA A 162 -26.41 -20.51 -0.42
N LEU A 163 -26.44 -20.86 -1.71
CA LEU A 163 -27.44 -21.82 -2.24
C LEU A 163 -27.32 -23.19 -1.59
N VAL A 164 -26.10 -23.69 -1.43
CA VAL A 164 -25.88 -24.99 -0.78
C VAL A 164 -26.35 -24.97 0.68
N THR A 165 -26.05 -23.93 1.42
CA THR A 165 -26.39 -23.86 2.85
C THR A 165 -27.87 -23.52 3.10
N ALA A 166 -28.45 -22.59 2.32
CA ALA A 166 -29.81 -22.09 2.57
C ALA A 166 -30.90 -22.86 1.81
N ARG A 167 -30.59 -23.38 0.59
CA ARG A 167 -31.62 -23.88 -0.34
C ARG A 167 -31.44 -25.33 -0.81
N SER A 168 -30.35 -26.01 -0.41
CA SER A 168 -30.16 -27.42 -0.77
C SER A 168 -30.57 -28.38 0.35
N SER A 169 -30.76 -29.64 0.00
CA SER A 169 -31.08 -30.74 0.92
C SER A 169 -29.86 -31.51 1.42
N VAL A 170 -28.65 -30.96 1.29
CA VAL A 170 -27.41 -31.60 1.77
C VAL A 170 -27.37 -31.74 3.28
N SER A 171 -26.49 -32.63 3.77
CA SER A 171 -26.38 -32.91 5.19
C SER A 171 -26.10 -31.68 6.04
N GLN A 172 -26.63 -31.62 7.26
CA GLN A 172 -26.41 -30.52 8.20
C GLN A 172 -24.92 -30.37 8.57
N LYS A 173 -24.14 -31.47 8.54
CA LYS A 173 -22.69 -31.42 8.78
C LYS A 173 -22.01 -30.60 7.70
N LEU A 174 -22.31 -30.86 6.42
CA LEU A 174 -21.71 -30.09 5.30
C LEU A 174 -22.10 -28.61 5.34
N LYS A 175 -23.38 -28.30 5.64
CA LYS A 175 -23.83 -26.92 5.84
C LYS A 175 -23.05 -26.22 6.96
N GLY A 176 -22.92 -26.90 8.11
CA GLY A 176 -22.15 -26.37 9.25
C GLY A 176 -20.67 -26.16 8.92
N THR A 177 -20.05 -27.05 8.15
CA THR A 177 -18.66 -26.88 7.71
C THR A 177 -18.50 -25.64 6.80
N ILE A 178 -19.40 -25.47 5.82
CA ILE A 178 -19.37 -24.28 4.93
C ILE A 178 -19.59 -23.00 5.73
N ASP A 179 -20.55 -23.00 6.67
CA ASP A 179 -20.80 -21.87 7.57
C ASP A 179 -19.55 -21.52 8.40
N SER A 180 -18.89 -22.53 8.95
CA SER A 180 -17.69 -22.33 9.77
C SER A 180 -16.53 -21.77 8.95
N ILE A 181 -16.26 -22.34 7.77
CA ILE A 181 -15.21 -21.85 6.86
C ILE A 181 -15.50 -20.40 6.46
N ALA A 182 -16.76 -20.10 6.09
CA ALA A 182 -17.13 -18.75 5.68
C ALA A 182 -16.93 -17.71 6.81
N LEU A 183 -17.17 -18.08 8.06
CA LEU A 183 -16.98 -17.17 9.20
C LEU A 183 -15.51 -16.97 9.56
N VAL A 184 -14.68 -18.00 9.38
CA VAL A 184 -13.24 -17.92 9.68
C VAL A 184 -12.54 -16.87 8.82
N THR A 185 -12.90 -16.73 7.54
CA THR A 185 -12.24 -15.76 6.64
C THR A 185 -12.37 -14.30 7.10
N ASN A 186 -13.40 -13.95 7.87
CA ASN A 186 -13.60 -12.60 8.40
C ASN A 186 -12.81 -12.32 9.69
N THR A 187 -12.07 -13.28 10.17
CA THR A 187 -11.42 -13.22 11.48
C THR A 187 -9.91 -13.27 11.38
N ILE A 188 -9.41 -13.61 10.20
CA ILE A 188 -7.97 -13.58 9.91
C ILE A 188 -7.63 -12.18 9.41
N PRO A 189 -6.67 -11.48 10.04
CA PRO A 189 -6.17 -10.20 9.57
C PRO A 189 -5.70 -10.27 8.11
N GLY A 190 -5.94 -9.22 7.33
CA GLY A 190 -5.54 -9.19 5.92
C GLY A 190 -4.06 -9.44 5.72
N MET A 191 -3.20 -8.85 6.54
CA MET A 191 -1.76 -9.05 6.49
C MET A 191 -1.36 -10.51 6.71
N VAL A 192 -1.95 -11.19 7.70
CA VAL A 192 -1.68 -12.61 7.97
C VAL A 192 -2.12 -13.49 6.79
N ILE A 193 -3.22 -13.15 6.13
CA ILE A 193 -3.66 -13.84 4.90
C ILE A 193 -2.63 -13.61 3.79
N GLY A 194 -2.23 -12.36 3.54
CA GLY A 194 -1.24 -12.02 2.52
C GLY A 194 0.07 -12.77 2.71
N LEU A 195 0.59 -12.77 3.93
CA LEU A 195 1.80 -13.48 4.30
C LEU A 195 1.66 -15.01 4.12
N ALA A 196 0.54 -15.59 4.55
CA ALA A 196 0.30 -17.02 4.36
C ALA A 196 0.26 -17.39 2.86
N TYR A 197 -0.32 -16.53 2.02
CA TYR A 197 -0.29 -16.71 0.56
C TYR A 197 1.12 -16.56 -0.02
N LEU A 198 1.90 -15.58 0.45
CA LEU A 198 3.30 -15.42 0.04
C LEU A 198 4.08 -16.71 0.24
N PHE A 199 4.09 -17.25 1.46
CA PHE A 199 4.81 -18.49 1.74
C PHE A 199 4.22 -19.74 1.06
N CYS A 200 2.91 -19.79 0.88
CA CYS A 200 2.25 -20.94 0.27
C CYS A 200 2.50 -21.03 -1.24
N PHE A 201 2.63 -19.89 -1.90
CA PHE A 201 2.71 -19.79 -3.36
C PHE A 201 4.07 -19.29 -3.87
N SER A 202 5.05 -19.07 -2.98
CA SER A 202 6.44 -18.81 -3.35
C SER A 202 6.97 -19.95 -4.25
N GLY A 203 7.66 -19.62 -5.33
CA GLY A 203 8.15 -20.56 -6.32
C GLY A 203 7.09 -21.22 -7.19
N THR A 204 5.83 -20.78 -7.13
CA THR A 204 4.77 -21.30 -8.00
C THR A 204 4.42 -20.32 -9.11
N SER A 205 3.82 -20.82 -10.20
CA SER A 205 3.33 -19.99 -11.31
C SER A 205 2.22 -18.99 -10.93
N LEU A 206 1.74 -18.98 -9.69
CA LEU A 206 0.76 -18.03 -9.19
C LEU A 206 1.41 -16.81 -8.51
N GLN A 207 2.68 -16.92 -8.14
CA GLN A 207 3.43 -15.81 -7.52
C GLN A 207 3.45 -14.59 -8.44
N ASN A 208 3.32 -13.40 -7.87
CA ASN A 208 3.36 -12.11 -8.58
C ASN A 208 2.37 -11.99 -9.76
N THR A 209 1.22 -12.68 -9.70
CA THR A 209 0.19 -12.62 -10.73
C THR A 209 -1.11 -11.97 -10.26
N PHE A 210 -1.90 -11.43 -11.19
CA PHE A 210 -3.26 -10.98 -10.89
C PHE A 210 -4.15 -12.08 -10.31
N ALA A 211 -3.87 -13.34 -10.64
CA ALA A 211 -4.67 -14.47 -10.15
C ALA A 211 -4.58 -14.61 -8.63
N ILE A 212 -3.38 -14.48 -8.05
CA ILE A 212 -3.22 -14.56 -6.59
C ILE A 212 -3.89 -13.37 -5.88
N LEU A 213 -3.82 -12.16 -6.45
CA LEU A 213 -4.48 -10.98 -5.91
C LEU A 213 -6.01 -11.14 -5.90
N ILE A 214 -6.58 -11.67 -6.99
CA ILE A 214 -8.01 -11.95 -7.11
C ILE A 214 -8.44 -13.02 -6.10
N ILE A 215 -7.70 -14.13 -5.98
CA ILE A 215 -7.99 -15.21 -5.03
C ILE A 215 -7.91 -14.69 -3.60
N CYS A 216 -6.87 -13.93 -3.27
CA CYS A 216 -6.70 -13.34 -1.95
C CYS A 216 -7.88 -12.43 -1.58
N ASN A 217 -8.27 -11.49 -2.45
CA ASN A 217 -9.42 -10.62 -2.25
C ASN A 217 -10.73 -11.40 -2.10
N MET A 218 -10.96 -12.43 -2.93
CA MET A 218 -12.15 -13.26 -2.85
C MET A 218 -12.28 -13.97 -1.50
N VAL A 219 -11.17 -14.52 -1.01
CA VAL A 219 -11.14 -15.25 0.27
C VAL A 219 -11.24 -14.27 1.45
N HIS A 220 -10.47 -13.20 1.43
CA HIS A 220 -10.44 -12.19 2.49
C HIS A 220 -11.83 -11.59 2.75
N PHE A 221 -12.56 -11.22 1.70
CA PHE A 221 -13.89 -10.61 1.82
C PHE A 221 -15.07 -11.60 1.75
N PHE A 222 -14.85 -12.91 1.80
CA PHE A 222 -15.89 -13.91 1.54
C PHE A 222 -17.04 -13.91 2.54
N SER A 223 -16.77 -13.68 3.81
CA SER A 223 -17.74 -13.85 4.91
C SER A 223 -18.98 -12.97 4.76
N THR A 224 -18.81 -11.67 4.60
CA THR A 224 -19.92 -10.71 4.50
C THR A 224 -20.82 -10.97 3.29
N PRO A 225 -20.30 -11.12 2.05
CA PRO A 225 -21.05 -11.54 0.88
C PRO A 225 -21.83 -12.85 1.07
N TYR A 226 -21.18 -13.85 1.65
CA TYR A 226 -21.82 -15.12 1.95
C TYR A 226 -23.03 -14.95 2.91
N LEU A 227 -22.86 -14.21 4.00
CA LEU A 227 -23.93 -13.95 4.96
C LEU A 227 -25.07 -13.11 4.36
N MET A 228 -24.74 -12.11 3.53
CA MET A 228 -25.75 -11.32 2.80
C MET A 228 -26.60 -12.22 1.91
N MET A 229 -25.95 -13.05 1.10
CA MET A 229 -26.63 -14.00 0.22
C MET A 229 -27.43 -15.06 0.98
N LYS A 230 -26.84 -15.67 2.00
CA LYS A 230 -27.51 -16.67 2.85
C LYS A 230 -28.75 -16.09 3.51
N ASN A 231 -28.66 -14.89 4.08
CA ASN A 231 -29.81 -14.21 4.71
C ASN A 231 -30.92 -13.88 3.69
N SER A 232 -30.54 -13.42 2.50
CA SER A 232 -31.49 -13.14 1.43
C SER A 232 -32.22 -14.41 0.98
N LEU A 233 -31.46 -15.47 0.68
CA LEU A 233 -32.01 -16.75 0.23
C LEU A 233 -32.88 -17.43 1.30
N SER A 234 -32.52 -17.33 2.57
CA SER A 234 -33.27 -17.90 3.69
C SER A 234 -34.61 -17.22 3.93
N LYS A 235 -34.78 -15.95 3.52
CA LYS A 235 -36.04 -15.22 3.61
C LYS A 235 -37.03 -15.57 2.51
N MET A 236 -36.58 -16.19 1.42
CA MET A 236 -37.44 -16.60 0.33
C MET A 236 -38.27 -17.83 0.69
N ASN A 237 -39.48 -17.95 0.14
CA ASN A 237 -40.39 -19.04 0.44
C ASN A 237 -39.79 -20.42 0.08
N ALA A 238 -39.66 -21.29 1.07
CA ALA A 238 -39.08 -22.63 0.90
C ALA A 238 -39.98 -23.58 0.10
N SER A 239 -41.26 -23.26 -0.11
CA SER A 239 -42.17 -24.10 -0.88
C SER A 239 -41.97 -24.04 -2.39
N TRP A 240 -41.14 -23.11 -2.88
CA TRP A 240 -40.89 -22.98 -4.32
C TRP A 240 -40.23 -24.23 -4.92
N GLU A 241 -39.25 -24.80 -4.26
CA GLU A 241 -38.58 -26.03 -4.69
C GLU A 241 -39.52 -27.25 -4.60
N THR A 242 -40.30 -27.34 -3.56
CA THR A 242 -41.29 -28.42 -3.40
C THR A 242 -42.37 -28.35 -4.49
N THR A 243 -42.90 -27.16 -4.77
CA THR A 243 -43.87 -26.94 -5.83
C THR A 243 -43.29 -27.26 -7.20
N ALA A 244 -42.08 -26.82 -7.49
CA ALA A 244 -41.41 -27.08 -8.76
C ALA A 244 -41.16 -28.59 -8.97
N MET A 245 -40.76 -29.30 -7.90
CA MET A 245 -40.55 -30.74 -7.92
C MET A 245 -41.89 -31.50 -8.19
N LEU A 246 -42.98 -31.05 -7.58
CA LEU A 246 -44.33 -31.61 -7.87
C LEU A 246 -44.79 -31.36 -9.32
N MET A 247 -44.27 -30.29 -9.95
CA MET A 247 -44.53 -29.96 -11.35
C MET A 247 -43.56 -30.66 -12.31
N GLY A 248 -42.65 -31.51 -11.81
CA GLY A 248 -41.65 -32.23 -12.61
C GLY A 248 -40.42 -31.43 -12.97
N ASP A 249 -40.20 -30.27 -12.38
CA ASP A 249 -38.99 -29.47 -12.56
C ASP A 249 -37.89 -29.92 -11.58
N ASN A 250 -36.64 -29.88 -12.05
CA ASN A 250 -35.47 -30.19 -11.20
C ASN A 250 -35.04 -28.95 -10.39
N TRP A 251 -34.26 -29.20 -9.32
CA TRP A 251 -33.76 -28.16 -8.44
C TRP A 251 -33.01 -27.04 -9.17
N THR A 252 -32.08 -27.38 -10.08
CA THR A 252 -31.29 -26.41 -10.84
C THR A 252 -32.17 -25.47 -11.68
N LYS A 253 -33.22 -26.02 -12.31
CA LYS A 253 -34.17 -25.23 -13.11
C LYS A 253 -34.96 -24.26 -12.24
N THR A 254 -35.33 -24.68 -11.03
CA THR A 254 -36.01 -23.84 -10.05
C THR A 254 -35.10 -22.70 -9.58
N ILE A 255 -33.84 -23.03 -9.26
CA ILE A 255 -32.85 -22.00 -8.87
C ILE A 255 -32.71 -20.94 -9.98
N ILE A 256 -32.42 -21.36 -11.21
CA ILE A 256 -32.17 -20.44 -12.32
C ILE A 256 -33.43 -19.61 -12.69
N ARG A 257 -34.62 -20.21 -12.66
CA ARG A 257 -35.83 -19.55 -13.13
C ARG A 257 -36.64 -18.80 -12.09
N VAL A 258 -36.49 -19.19 -10.80
CA VAL A 258 -37.28 -18.62 -9.70
C VAL A 258 -36.37 -17.94 -8.68
N VAL A 259 -35.42 -18.66 -8.11
CA VAL A 259 -34.62 -18.15 -6.97
C VAL A 259 -33.65 -17.05 -7.44
N THR A 260 -32.87 -17.30 -8.48
CA THR A 260 -31.87 -16.33 -8.99
C THR A 260 -32.49 -14.99 -9.41
N PRO A 261 -33.61 -14.95 -10.15
CA PRO A 261 -34.25 -13.67 -10.52
C PRO A 261 -34.71 -12.86 -9.30
N ASN A 262 -35.15 -13.53 -8.22
CA ASN A 262 -35.55 -12.89 -6.97
C ASN A 262 -34.36 -12.53 -6.07
N ALA A 263 -33.14 -13.03 -6.36
CA ALA A 263 -31.90 -12.70 -5.66
C ALA A 263 -31.09 -11.59 -6.33
N VAL A 264 -31.50 -11.10 -7.52
CA VAL A 264 -30.69 -10.15 -8.32
C VAL A 264 -30.31 -8.89 -7.56
N SER A 265 -31.21 -8.34 -6.75
CA SER A 265 -30.89 -7.16 -5.92
C SER A 265 -29.73 -7.44 -4.98
N THR A 266 -29.78 -8.57 -4.24
CA THR A 266 -28.70 -8.96 -3.32
C THR A 266 -27.42 -9.34 -4.07
N LEU A 267 -27.51 -9.97 -5.25
CA LEU A 267 -26.36 -10.25 -6.10
C LEU A 267 -25.62 -8.96 -6.50
N LEU A 268 -26.36 -7.92 -6.85
CA LEU A 268 -25.77 -6.60 -7.18
C LEU A 268 -25.16 -5.91 -5.97
N GLU A 269 -25.76 -6.05 -4.78
CA GLU A 269 -25.19 -5.55 -3.53
C GLU A 269 -23.91 -6.28 -3.16
N VAL A 270 -23.85 -7.59 -3.30
CA VAL A 270 -22.67 -8.43 -3.07
C VAL A 270 -21.56 -8.10 -4.07
N PHE A 271 -21.92 -7.92 -5.36
CA PHE A 271 -20.97 -7.50 -6.40
C PHE A 271 -20.37 -6.12 -6.04
N SER A 272 -21.21 -5.16 -5.68
CA SER A 272 -20.76 -3.83 -5.26
C SER A 272 -19.85 -3.90 -4.02
N TYR A 273 -20.12 -4.79 -3.08
CA TYR A 273 -19.30 -4.99 -1.89
C TYR A 273 -17.89 -5.46 -2.26
N TYR A 274 -17.78 -6.53 -3.07
CA TYR A 274 -16.47 -7.01 -3.53
C TYR A 274 -15.72 -5.96 -4.34
N PHE A 275 -16.40 -5.30 -5.27
CA PHE A 275 -15.79 -4.26 -6.11
C PHE A 275 -15.16 -3.14 -5.29
N VAL A 276 -15.94 -2.54 -4.39
CA VAL A 276 -15.48 -1.41 -3.56
C VAL A 276 -14.32 -1.84 -2.65
N ASN A 277 -14.41 -3.00 -2.00
CA ASN A 277 -13.36 -3.45 -1.10
C ASN A 277 -12.08 -3.85 -1.84
N ALA A 278 -12.18 -4.50 -3.00
CA ALA A 278 -11.01 -4.86 -3.81
C ALA A 278 -10.25 -3.62 -4.34
N MET A 279 -10.94 -2.49 -4.57
CA MET A 279 -10.31 -1.23 -4.99
C MET A 279 -9.52 -0.53 -3.89
N VAL A 280 -9.77 -0.83 -2.61
CA VAL A 280 -9.15 -0.10 -1.48
C VAL A 280 -8.27 -0.97 -0.60
N THR A 281 -8.21 -2.28 -0.85
CA THR A 281 -7.43 -3.20 -0.01
C THR A 281 -5.95 -3.05 -0.26
N ILE A 282 -5.18 -2.87 0.81
CA ILE A 282 -3.72 -2.86 0.80
C ILE A 282 -3.15 -3.99 1.68
N SER A 283 -3.69 -4.20 2.88
CA SER A 283 -3.08 -5.03 3.93
C SER A 283 -2.70 -6.45 3.52
N ALA A 284 -3.52 -7.09 2.67
CA ALA A 284 -3.20 -8.43 2.17
C ALA A 284 -2.36 -8.38 0.88
N LEU A 285 -2.54 -7.35 0.05
CA LEU A 285 -1.93 -7.28 -1.28
C LEU A 285 -0.48 -6.79 -1.27
N ILE A 286 -0.07 -6.08 -0.21
CA ILE A 286 1.28 -5.53 -0.09
C ILE A 286 2.39 -6.61 -0.15
N PHE A 287 2.08 -7.84 0.29
CA PHE A 287 3.00 -8.98 0.22
C PHE A 287 2.95 -9.73 -1.11
N LEU A 288 1.89 -9.54 -1.92
CA LEU A 288 1.57 -10.38 -3.07
C LEU A 288 1.68 -9.65 -4.42
N ALA A 289 1.65 -8.32 -4.39
CA ALA A 289 1.73 -7.52 -5.61
C ALA A 289 3.18 -7.44 -6.09
N GLY A 290 3.45 -8.03 -7.24
CA GLY A 290 4.70 -7.84 -7.97
C GLY A 290 4.57 -6.69 -8.98
N THR A 291 5.66 -6.36 -9.67
CA THR A 291 5.73 -5.25 -10.63
C THR A 291 4.69 -5.38 -11.73
N ARG A 292 4.56 -6.57 -12.32
CA ARG A 292 3.58 -6.84 -13.39
C ARG A 292 2.13 -6.85 -12.92
N ALA A 293 1.90 -7.08 -11.63
CA ALA A 293 0.59 -7.15 -11.01
C ALA A 293 0.33 -6.03 -10.01
N MET A 294 1.04 -4.91 -10.13
CA MET A 294 0.89 -3.76 -9.26
C MET A 294 -0.51 -3.18 -9.34
N VAL A 295 -1.06 -2.80 -8.17
CA VAL A 295 -2.37 -2.18 -8.01
C VAL A 295 -2.24 -0.82 -7.34
N ILE A 296 -3.27 0.03 -7.48
CA ILE A 296 -3.22 1.43 -7.05
C ILE A 296 -2.92 1.60 -5.55
N THR A 297 -3.38 0.68 -4.71
CA THR A 297 -3.13 0.73 -3.26
C THR A 297 -1.68 0.42 -2.88
N THR A 298 -1.02 -0.47 -3.62
CA THR A 298 0.41 -0.74 -3.44
C THR A 298 1.27 0.38 -3.99
N LYS A 299 0.87 0.98 -5.11
CA LYS A 299 1.55 2.18 -5.66
C LYS A 299 1.42 3.40 -4.72
N ILE A 300 0.27 3.60 -4.08
CA ILE A 300 0.10 4.64 -3.06
C ILE A 300 1.11 4.46 -1.90
N LYS A 301 1.37 3.22 -1.46
CA LYS A 301 2.38 2.96 -0.41
C LYS A 301 3.80 3.28 -0.89
N GLU A 302 4.12 2.95 -2.14
CA GLU A 302 5.39 3.31 -2.78
C GLU A 302 5.56 4.85 -2.86
N LEU A 303 4.55 5.57 -3.37
CA LEU A 303 4.55 7.03 -3.43
C LEU A 303 4.65 7.67 -2.04
N GLN A 304 4.06 7.05 -1.01
CA GLN A 304 4.19 7.50 0.37
C GLN A 304 5.64 7.43 0.86
N TYR A 305 6.36 6.37 0.50
CA TYR A 305 7.78 6.24 0.84
C TYR A 305 8.60 7.41 0.26
N PHE A 306 8.32 7.80 -0.99
CA PHE A 306 8.98 8.95 -1.66
C PHE A 306 8.36 10.31 -1.32
N ASN A 307 7.45 10.40 -0.32
CA ASN A 307 6.76 11.63 0.11
C ASN A 307 5.97 12.35 -1.01
N LYS A 308 5.57 11.65 -2.07
CA LYS A 308 4.76 12.18 -3.18
C LYS A 308 3.28 12.29 -2.79
N PHE A 309 3.00 13.08 -1.77
CA PHE A 309 1.65 13.17 -1.19
C PHE A 309 0.62 13.78 -2.16
N ASN A 310 1.03 14.68 -3.03
CA ASN A 310 0.12 15.31 -4.00
C ASN A 310 -0.44 14.29 -4.99
N GLU A 311 0.41 13.42 -5.54
CA GLU A 311 0.03 12.31 -6.43
C GLU A 311 -0.86 11.29 -5.69
N ILE A 312 -0.54 10.98 -4.43
CA ILE A 312 -1.36 10.11 -3.58
C ILE A 312 -2.78 10.67 -3.44
N PHE A 313 -2.94 11.99 -3.22
CA PHE A 313 -4.25 12.59 -3.10
C PHE A 313 -5.02 12.57 -4.43
N VAL A 314 -4.35 12.76 -5.57
CA VAL A 314 -4.98 12.60 -6.90
C VAL A 314 -5.47 11.18 -7.11
N LEU A 315 -4.62 10.17 -6.84
CA LEU A 315 -5.00 8.75 -6.94
C LEU A 315 -6.14 8.40 -5.98
N SER A 316 -6.12 8.95 -4.76
CA SER A 316 -7.19 8.77 -3.77
C SER A 316 -8.52 9.33 -4.24
N LEU A 317 -8.52 10.50 -4.93
CA LEU A 317 -9.72 11.05 -5.57
C LEU A 317 -10.22 10.14 -6.70
N LEU A 318 -9.35 9.57 -7.51
CA LEU A 318 -9.73 8.61 -8.56
C LEU A 318 -10.41 7.38 -7.98
N ILE A 319 -9.85 6.79 -6.90
CA ILE A 319 -10.46 5.68 -6.17
C ILE A 319 -11.83 6.08 -5.62
N LEU A 320 -11.91 7.23 -4.96
CA LEU A 320 -13.15 7.74 -4.35
C LEU A 320 -14.26 7.90 -5.40
N PHE A 321 -13.97 8.56 -6.52
CA PHE A 321 -14.95 8.75 -7.59
C PHE A 321 -15.35 7.44 -8.25
N THR A 322 -14.39 6.53 -8.50
CA THR A 322 -14.66 5.21 -9.08
C THR A 322 -15.58 4.39 -8.17
N ASN A 323 -15.27 4.34 -6.86
CA ASN A 323 -16.09 3.63 -5.89
C ASN A 323 -17.47 4.25 -5.70
N ALA A 324 -17.56 5.59 -5.64
CA ALA A 324 -18.84 6.30 -5.56
C ALA A 324 -19.72 6.04 -6.80
N ALA A 325 -19.14 6.14 -7.99
CA ALA A 325 -19.83 5.85 -9.26
C ALA A 325 -20.26 4.38 -9.33
N GLY A 326 -19.38 3.45 -9.00
CA GLY A 326 -19.68 2.02 -8.96
C GLY A 326 -20.85 1.73 -8.01
N LYS A 327 -20.74 2.18 -6.76
CA LYS A 327 -21.79 2.03 -5.74
C LYS A 327 -23.13 2.62 -6.19
N PHE A 328 -23.12 3.83 -6.76
CA PHE A 328 -24.33 4.48 -7.26
C PHE A 328 -24.98 3.69 -8.40
N ILE A 329 -24.18 3.21 -9.34
CA ILE A 329 -24.67 2.42 -10.49
C ILE A 329 -25.30 1.12 -10.00
N PHE A 330 -24.59 0.35 -9.17
CA PHE A 330 -25.08 -0.94 -8.68
C PHE A 330 -26.30 -0.78 -7.78
N GLN A 331 -26.34 0.22 -6.91
CA GLN A 331 -27.51 0.52 -6.09
C GLN A 331 -28.73 0.91 -6.94
N LYS A 332 -28.54 1.74 -7.94
CA LYS A 332 -29.63 2.11 -8.87
C LYS A 332 -30.15 0.92 -9.68
N LEU A 333 -29.28 -0.02 -10.03
CA LEU A 333 -29.66 -1.27 -10.69
C LEU A 333 -30.43 -2.19 -9.73
N ALA A 334 -29.96 -2.32 -8.47
CA ALA A 334 -30.63 -3.09 -7.43
C ALA A 334 -32.04 -2.55 -7.13
N ASP A 335 -32.19 -1.24 -6.94
CA ASP A 335 -33.49 -0.57 -6.73
C ASP A 335 -34.44 -0.75 -7.90
N ARG A 336 -33.92 -0.73 -9.12
CA ARG A 336 -34.74 -1.00 -10.34
C ARG A 336 -35.23 -2.46 -10.39
N SER A 337 -34.39 -3.40 -9.92
CA SER A 337 -34.77 -4.81 -9.82
C SER A 337 -35.90 -5.00 -8.80
N GLN A 338 -35.77 -4.45 -7.59
CA GLN A 338 -36.81 -4.49 -6.56
C GLN A 338 -38.13 -3.84 -6.98
N LYS A 339 -38.07 -2.66 -7.64
CA LYS A 339 -39.27 -1.99 -8.13
C LYS A 339 -40.00 -2.78 -9.24
N LYS A 340 -39.28 -3.59 -10.01
CA LYS A 340 -39.89 -4.51 -10.99
C LYS A 340 -40.60 -5.69 -10.31
N GLU A 341 -40.02 -6.25 -9.25
CA GLU A 341 -40.67 -7.30 -8.45
C GLU A 341 -42.01 -6.84 -7.89
N ASN A 342 -42.09 -5.64 -7.34
CA ASN A 342 -43.35 -5.06 -6.80
C ASN A 342 -44.39 -4.67 -7.86
N LYS A 343 -44.06 -4.64 -9.16
CA LYS A 343 -44.96 -4.25 -10.26
C LYS A 343 -45.32 -5.38 -11.19
N VAL A 344 -44.84 -6.59 -10.97
CA VAL A 344 -45.14 -7.71 -11.89
C VAL A 344 -46.52 -8.27 -11.63
N ASP A 345 -47.48 -7.75 -12.40
CA ASP A 345 -48.78 -8.35 -12.65
C ASP A 345 -48.57 -9.71 -13.34
N MET A 346 -49.15 -10.77 -12.80
CA MET A 346 -48.90 -12.18 -13.16
C MET A 346 -49.10 -12.54 -14.66
N LYS A 347 -49.63 -11.65 -15.49
CA LYS A 347 -49.82 -11.86 -16.92
C LYS A 347 -48.57 -11.74 -17.81
N LYS A 348 -47.46 -11.17 -17.30
CA LYS A 348 -46.22 -10.95 -18.06
C LYS A 348 -45.13 -12.01 -17.87
N ILE A 349 -45.24 -12.87 -16.89
CA ILE A 349 -44.21 -13.89 -16.53
C ILE A 349 -43.98 -14.92 -17.66
N ARG A 350 -44.99 -15.18 -18.46
CA ARG A 350 -44.93 -16.24 -19.49
C ARG A 350 -44.11 -15.90 -20.75
N LYS A 351 -43.72 -14.64 -20.98
CA LYS A 351 -43.02 -14.19 -22.22
C LYS A 351 -41.59 -13.67 -22.00
N MET A 352 -41.09 -13.51 -20.77
CA MET A 352 -39.78 -12.95 -20.49
C MET A 352 -38.75 -14.02 -20.06
N GLY A 353 -38.88 -15.22 -20.64
CA GLY A 353 -37.96 -16.31 -20.40
C GLY A 353 -36.53 -16.02 -20.84
N LEU A 354 -35.60 -16.63 -20.12
CA LEU A 354 -34.19 -16.97 -20.34
C LEU A 354 -33.30 -16.02 -21.18
N LYS A 355 -33.84 -15.38 -22.27
CA LYS A 355 -33.01 -14.56 -23.15
C LYS A 355 -32.51 -13.24 -22.54
N ARG A 356 -33.20 -12.67 -21.53
CA ARG A 356 -32.76 -11.40 -20.91
C ARG A 356 -31.86 -11.54 -19.71
N VAL A 357 -31.96 -12.63 -18.95
CA VAL A 357 -31.02 -12.92 -17.83
C VAL A 357 -29.68 -13.38 -18.41
N ALA A 358 -29.72 -14.23 -19.46
CA ALA A 358 -28.51 -14.61 -20.19
C ALA A 358 -27.88 -13.43 -20.97
N SER A 359 -28.69 -12.47 -21.46
CA SER A 359 -28.16 -11.26 -22.13
C SER A 359 -27.53 -10.28 -21.17
N PHE A 360 -27.96 -10.17 -19.90
CA PHE A 360 -27.30 -9.32 -18.89
C PHE A 360 -26.03 -9.95 -18.36
N ALA A 361 -26.01 -11.26 -18.12
CA ALA A 361 -24.80 -11.99 -17.77
C ALA A 361 -23.80 -12.03 -18.94
N MET A 362 -24.28 -12.23 -20.18
CA MET A 362 -23.42 -12.19 -21.38
C MET A 362 -23.01 -10.78 -21.81
N ALA A 363 -23.84 -9.75 -21.60
CA ALA A 363 -23.42 -8.37 -21.88
C ALA A 363 -22.37 -7.88 -20.86
N GLY A 364 -22.42 -8.32 -19.62
CA GLY A 364 -21.35 -8.12 -18.64
C GLY A 364 -20.06 -8.85 -19.02
N VAL A 365 -20.16 -10.12 -19.41
CA VAL A 365 -19.01 -10.93 -19.83
C VAL A 365 -18.44 -10.47 -21.18
N VAL A 366 -19.29 -10.08 -22.14
CA VAL A 366 -18.84 -9.57 -23.46
C VAL A 366 -18.32 -8.13 -23.35
N GLY A 367 -18.85 -7.32 -22.42
CA GLY A 367 -18.31 -5.98 -22.13
C GLY A 367 -16.92 -6.05 -21.46
N VAL A 368 -16.73 -6.98 -20.54
CA VAL A 368 -15.44 -7.21 -19.86
C VAL A 368 -14.44 -7.89 -20.80
N SER A 369 -14.89 -8.84 -21.66
CA SER A 369 -14.00 -9.44 -22.66
C SER A 369 -13.63 -8.47 -23.80
N ALA A 370 -14.46 -7.48 -24.12
CA ALA A 370 -14.10 -6.44 -25.10
C ALA A 370 -13.15 -5.37 -24.52
N LEU A 371 -13.23 -5.08 -23.22
CA LEU A 371 -12.29 -4.19 -22.52
C LEU A 371 -10.99 -4.92 -22.12
N GLY A 372 -11.07 -6.21 -21.78
CA GLY A 372 -9.89 -7.02 -21.45
C GLY A 372 -9.07 -7.46 -22.66
N LEU A 373 -9.69 -7.58 -23.85
CA LEU A 373 -8.98 -7.93 -25.09
C LEU A 373 -8.32 -6.73 -25.77
N THR A 374 -8.68 -5.49 -25.41
CA THR A 374 -7.93 -4.29 -25.83
C THR A 374 -6.79 -3.91 -24.89
N ALA A 375 -6.80 -4.40 -23.65
CA ALA A 375 -5.67 -4.26 -22.72
C ALA A 375 -4.57 -5.33 -22.93
N CYS A 376 -4.84 -6.40 -23.69
CA CYS A 376 -3.84 -7.37 -24.15
C CYS A 376 -3.18 -6.98 -25.49
N GLY A 377 -3.18 -5.71 -25.86
CA GLY A 377 -2.64 -5.17 -27.11
C GLY A 377 -1.36 -4.35 -26.95
N SER A 378 -0.65 -4.43 -25.82
CA SER A 378 0.73 -4.01 -25.71
C SER A 378 1.61 -5.28 -25.64
N SER A 379 2.61 -5.33 -26.50
CA SER A 379 3.71 -6.27 -26.62
C SER A 379 3.93 -7.15 -25.38
N SER A 380 4.00 -8.45 -25.60
CA SER A 380 4.34 -9.52 -24.68
C SER A 380 5.17 -9.07 -23.45
N SER A 381 4.50 -8.93 -22.30
CA SER A 381 5.14 -8.60 -21.01
C SER A 381 6.02 -9.74 -20.45
N GLU A 382 6.18 -10.84 -21.19
CA GLU A 382 7.04 -11.97 -20.79
C GLU A 382 8.52 -11.73 -21.09
N ASP A 383 8.85 -10.78 -21.97
CA ASP A 383 10.25 -10.51 -22.41
C ASP A 383 10.86 -9.22 -21.79
N GLN A 384 10.15 -8.54 -20.89
CA GLN A 384 10.67 -7.33 -20.23
C GLN A 384 11.56 -7.69 -19.05
N VAL A 385 12.70 -6.97 -18.93
CA VAL A 385 13.57 -7.03 -17.75
C VAL A 385 12.90 -6.28 -16.60
N ILE A 386 12.83 -6.91 -15.44
CA ILE A 386 12.30 -6.30 -14.22
C ILE A 386 13.44 -5.81 -13.36
N ILE A 387 13.42 -4.52 -13.05
CA ILE A 387 14.43 -3.83 -12.26
C ILE A 387 13.80 -3.41 -10.94
N TYR A 388 14.36 -3.86 -9.82
CA TYR A 388 14.01 -3.39 -8.49
C TYR A 388 15.04 -2.36 -8.01
N SER A 389 14.58 -1.21 -7.55
CA SER A 389 15.45 -0.12 -7.16
C SER A 389 15.04 0.49 -5.81
N ASN A 390 16.02 0.90 -5.01
CA ASN A 390 15.81 1.80 -3.88
C ASN A 390 16.45 3.18 -4.12
N ALA A 391 16.89 3.45 -5.34
CA ALA A 391 17.50 4.71 -5.73
C ALA A 391 16.47 5.86 -5.68
N ASP A 392 16.99 7.08 -5.54
CA ASP A 392 16.21 8.31 -5.64
C ASP A 392 15.70 8.52 -7.08
N GLU A 393 14.71 9.41 -7.23
CA GLU A 393 14.04 9.65 -8.50
C GLU A 393 14.99 10.09 -9.61
N GLU A 394 15.93 10.98 -9.28
CA GLU A 394 16.91 11.50 -10.22
C GLU A 394 17.82 10.39 -10.78
N ALA A 395 18.21 9.44 -9.94
CA ALA A 395 18.99 8.28 -10.38
C ALA A 395 18.16 7.34 -11.26
N ILE A 396 16.88 7.17 -10.95
CA ILE A 396 15.96 6.36 -11.76
C ILE A 396 15.79 6.99 -13.13
N GLU A 397 15.52 8.30 -13.22
CA GLU A 397 15.42 9.02 -14.50
C GLU A 397 16.68 8.88 -15.34
N SER A 398 17.87 9.01 -14.73
CA SER A 398 19.15 8.82 -15.43
C SER A 398 19.31 7.39 -15.96
N MET A 399 18.91 6.39 -15.19
CA MET A 399 18.91 4.99 -15.64
C MET A 399 17.93 4.76 -16.78
N GLU A 400 16.73 5.34 -16.72
CA GLU A 400 15.72 5.27 -17.78
C GLU A 400 16.22 5.93 -19.06
N HIS A 401 16.81 7.15 -18.98
CA HIS A 401 17.41 7.84 -20.13
C HIS A 401 18.54 6.99 -20.75
N ALA A 402 19.44 6.45 -19.93
CA ALA A 402 20.52 5.61 -20.41
C ALA A 402 20.01 4.37 -21.16
N LEU A 403 18.95 3.75 -20.69
CA LEU A 403 18.36 2.57 -21.31
C LEU A 403 17.58 2.93 -22.58
N ASP A 404 16.76 3.97 -22.56
CA ASP A 404 15.90 4.36 -23.66
C ASP A 404 16.73 4.88 -24.85
N ASP A 405 17.74 5.73 -24.62
CA ASP A 405 18.62 6.26 -25.64
C ASP A 405 19.49 5.20 -26.31
N ASN A 406 19.71 4.07 -25.63
CA ASN A 406 20.47 2.94 -26.15
C ASN A 406 19.61 1.78 -26.69
N GLY A 407 18.30 2.03 -26.88
CA GLY A 407 17.39 1.14 -27.60
C GLY A 407 16.68 0.10 -26.75
N PHE A 408 16.65 0.26 -25.44
CA PHE A 408 15.92 -0.59 -24.52
C PHE A 408 14.52 -0.03 -24.16
N GLU A 409 14.07 1.06 -24.77
CA GLU A 409 12.76 1.67 -24.55
C GLU A 409 11.64 0.62 -24.64
N GLY A 410 10.82 0.52 -23.59
CA GLY A 410 9.71 -0.42 -23.47
C GLY A 410 10.11 -1.89 -23.25
N GLN A 411 11.42 -2.19 -23.02
CA GLN A 411 11.93 -3.54 -22.79
C GLN A 411 12.24 -3.81 -21.31
N TYR A 412 11.97 -2.88 -20.42
CA TYR A 412 12.16 -3.00 -18.99
C TYR A 412 11.00 -2.38 -18.21
N THR A 413 10.97 -2.64 -16.94
CA THR A 413 10.06 -1.99 -15.98
C THR A 413 10.79 -1.81 -14.66
N ILE A 414 10.86 -0.59 -14.16
CA ILE A 414 11.45 -0.28 -12.85
C ILE A 414 10.36 -0.24 -11.80
N GLN A 415 10.59 -0.91 -10.67
CA GLN A 415 9.77 -0.80 -9.47
C GLN A 415 10.64 -0.30 -8.32
N THR A 416 10.17 0.75 -7.65
CA THR A 416 10.90 1.38 -6.55
C THR A 416 10.42 0.86 -5.20
N PHE A 417 11.35 0.74 -4.27
CA PHE A 417 11.13 0.28 -2.91
C PHE A 417 11.94 1.12 -1.93
N GLY A 418 11.51 1.17 -0.68
CA GLY A 418 12.43 1.55 0.39
C GLY A 418 13.51 0.47 0.59
N THR A 419 14.65 0.87 1.10
CA THR A 419 15.80 -0.03 1.31
C THR A 419 15.40 -1.29 2.08
N SER A 420 14.64 -1.15 3.16
CA SER A 420 14.12 -2.26 3.95
C SER A 420 13.17 -3.16 3.15
N GLY A 421 12.21 -2.55 2.44
CA GLY A 421 11.24 -3.29 1.63
C GLY A 421 11.90 -4.11 0.51
N LEU A 422 12.94 -3.57 -0.12
CA LEU A 422 13.71 -4.27 -1.14
C LEU A 422 14.50 -5.43 -0.54
N GLY A 423 15.24 -5.19 0.55
CA GLY A 423 16.00 -6.22 1.25
C GLY A 423 15.10 -7.36 1.74
N GLY A 424 13.96 -7.03 2.36
CA GLY A 424 12.98 -8.01 2.82
C GLY A 424 12.41 -8.85 1.69
N LYS A 425 12.11 -8.22 0.54
CA LYS A 425 11.59 -8.93 -0.63
C LYS A 425 12.64 -9.86 -1.25
N LEU A 426 13.89 -9.43 -1.35
CA LEU A 426 15.01 -10.26 -1.80
C LEU A 426 15.17 -11.52 -0.94
N LEU A 427 15.11 -11.37 0.38
CA LEU A 427 15.23 -12.50 1.31
C LEU A 427 14.00 -13.42 1.30
N ALA A 428 12.78 -12.85 1.17
CA ALA A 428 11.54 -13.61 1.18
C ALA A 428 11.35 -14.46 -0.09
N GLU A 429 11.76 -13.96 -1.25
CA GLU A 429 11.54 -14.58 -2.55
C GLU A 429 12.78 -15.34 -3.05
N GLY A 430 13.99 -14.99 -2.59
CA GLY A 430 15.24 -15.67 -2.98
C GLY A 430 15.42 -15.71 -4.49
N THR A 431 15.78 -16.86 -5.04
CA THR A 431 15.95 -17.07 -6.50
C THR A 431 14.64 -17.08 -7.29
N ASP A 432 13.49 -17.17 -6.61
CA ASP A 432 12.16 -17.11 -7.23
C ASP A 432 11.66 -15.65 -7.39
N ILE A 433 12.51 -14.66 -7.07
CA ILE A 433 12.18 -13.24 -7.20
C ILE A 433 11.85 -12.87 -8.64
N GLU A 434 10.87 -11.98 -8.81
CA GLU A 434 10.47 -11.49 -10.13
C GLU A 434 11.58 -10.65 -10.79
N ALA A 435 12.35 -9.88 -9.99
CA ALA A 435 13.41 -9.02 -10.51
C ALA A 435 14.50 -9.79 -11.25
N ASP A 436 14.93 -9.24 -12.38
CA ASP A 436 16.10 -9.69 -13.14
C ASP A 436 17.34 -8.88 -12.78
N MET A 437 17.13 -7.64 -12.32
CA MET A 437 18.17 -6.71 -11.92
C MET A 437 17.75 -5.94 -10.68
N VAL A 438 18.71 -5.58 -9.85
CA VAL A 438 18.49 -4.82 -8.61
C VAL A 438 19.49 -3.69 -8.55
N THR A 439 19.04 -2.47 -8.21
CA THR A 439 19.90 -1.33 -7.85
C THR A 439 19.66 -0.96 -6.40
N MET A 440 20.71 -1.00 -5.59
CA MET A 440 20.64 -0.67 -4.16
C MET A 440 22.02 -0.39 -3.57
N SER A 441 22.05 0.21 -2.39
CA SER A 441 23.30 0.44 -1.63
C SER A 441 24.00 -0.88 -1.35
N THR A 442 25.18 -1.10 -1.92
CA THR A 442 26.00 -2.32 -1.76
C THR A 442 27.50 -2.07 -2.00
N PHE A 443 28.26 -3.16 -2.17
CA PHE A 443 29.73 -3.18 -2.29
C PHE A 443 30.28 -2.85 -3.69
N TYR A 444 29.46 -2.70 -4.72
CA TYR A 444 29.89 -2.40 -6.10
C TYR A 444 29.33 -1.05 -6.55
N VAL A 445 30.11 -0.25 -7.25
CA VAL A 445 30.03 1.20 -7.26
C VAL A 445 29.48 1.77 -8.57
N ASP A 446 28.32 2.41 -8.55
CA ASP A 446 27.79 3.21 -9.67
C ASP A 446 27.59 4.68 -9.29
N SER A 447 27.26 4.97 -8.04
CA SER A 447 27.15 6.32 -7.49
C SER A 447 27.57 6.34 -6.02
N ALA A 448 27.92 7.51 -5.48
CA ALA A 448 28.22 7.68 -4.07
C ALA A 448 27.44 8.84 -3.48
N GLN A 449 26.84 8.62 -2.32
CA GLN A 449 26.04 9.59 -1.59
C GLN A 449 26.74 9.95 -0.28
N GLU A 450 26.87 11.23 0.03
CA GLU A 450 27.44 11.71 1.29
C GLU A 450 26.38 12.31 2.21
N GLY A 451 26.49 12.03 3.52
CA GLY A 451 25.65 12.64 4.53
C GLY A 451 26.10 14.04 4.92
N THR A 452 25.16 14.95 5.13
CA THR A 452 25.42 16.32 5.60
C THR A 452 24.27 16.87 6.45
N ILE A 453 24.52 17.94 7.19
CA ILE A 453 23.49 18.74 7.86
C ILE A 453 22.93 19.72 6.84
N ILE A 454 21.63 19.78 6.71
CA ILE A 454 20.88 20.65 5.79
C ILE A 454 20.10 21.66 6.63
N VAL A 455 20.10 22.95 6.23
CA VAL A 455 19.38 23.98 6.97
C VAL A 455 18.53 24.85 6.03
N ASN A 456 17.35 25.22 6.50
CA ASN A 456 16.54 26.28 5.91
C ASN A 456 16.98 27.61 6.49
N THR A 457 17.63 28.46 5.72
CA THR A 457 18.24 29.72 6.17
C THR A 457 17.21 30.72 6.68
N GLU A 458 16.02 30.77 6.09
CA GLU A 458 14.92 31.65 6.51
C GLU A 458 14.37 31.21 7.86
N MET A 459 14.08 29.91 8.04
CA MET A 459 13.60 29.37 9.32
C MET A 459 14.64 29.52 10.44
N MET A 460 15.91 29.31 10.14
CA MET A 460 16.99 29.52 11.13
C MET A 460 17.01 30.98 11.63
N GLU A 461 16.83 31.96 10.72
CA GLU A 461 16.78 33.37 11.06
C GLU A 461 15.50 33.75 11.82
N GLU A 462 14.33 33.32 11.35
CA GLU A 462 13.04 33.59 11.97
C GLU A 462 12.93 33.08 13.42
N ASN A 463 13.51 31.90 13.68
CA ASN A 463 13.47 31.27 15.00
C ASN A 463 14.71 31.58 15.85
N ASN A 464 15.65 32.40 15.35
CA ASN A 464 16.93 32.73 15.99
C ASN A 464 17.72 31.49 16.42
N LEU A 465 17.72 30.45 15.58
CA LEU A 465 18.45 29.22 15.85
C LEU A 465 19.94 29.40 15.50
N PRO A 466 20.88 28.97 16.36
CA PRO A 466 22.29 28.99 16.02
C PRO A 466 22.57 27.98 14.88
N THR A 467 23.55 28.29 14.04
CA THR A 467 23.97 27.38 12.98
C THR A 467 24.77 26.22 13.59
N PRO A 468 24.38 24.96 13.44
CA PRO A 468 25.13 23.81 13.92
C PRO A 468 26.47 23.68 13.17
N THR A 469 27.47 23.12 13.81
CA THR A 469 28.79 22.86 13.21
C THR A 469 29.18 21.37 13.30
N SER A 470 28.43 20.62 14.05
CA SER A 470 28.62 19.20 14.30
C SER A 470 27.28 18.46 14.43
N LEU A 471 27.30 17.15 14.24
CA LEU A 471 26.14 16.31 14.50
C LEU A 471 25.74 16.35 15.99
N LYS A 472 26.74 16.48 16.87
CA LYS A 472 26.49 16.61 18.30
C LYS A 472 25.68 17.86 18.65
N ASP A 473 25.84 18.95 17.91
CA ASP A 473 25.07 20.17 18.14
C ASP A 473 23.58 19.92 17.98
N LEU A 474 23.16 19.00 17.09
CA LEU A 474 21.75 18.65 16.87
C LEU A 474 21.07 18.07 18.11
N ALA A 475 21.83 17.56 19.08
CA ALA A 475 21.29 17.10 20.36
C ALA A 475 20.98 18.25 21.34
N ASN A 476 21.32 19.52 21.02
CA ASN A 476 21.02 20.64 21.90
C ASN A 476 19.51 20.89 21.97
N PRO A 477 18.96 21.12 23.19
CA PRO A 477 17.51 21.30 23.38
C PRO A 477 16.91 22.50 22.63
N GLU A 478 17.72 23.46 22.16
CA GLU A 478 17.26 24.61 21.38
C GLU A 478 16.73 24.24 20.01
N TYR A 479 17.09 23.07 19.47
CA TYR A 479 16.58 22.56 18.19
C TYR A 479 15.36 21.66 18.32
N LYS A 480 14.78 21.53 19.51
CA LYS A 480 13.65 20.64 19.73
C LYS A 480 12.44 21.02 18.87
N GLY A 481 11.99 20.07 18.03
CA GLY A 481 10.89 20.24 17.06
C GLY A 481 11.31 20.95 15.77
N PHE A 482 12.60 21.20 15.57
CA PHE A 482 13.15 21.82 14.36
C PHE A 482 14.05 20.90 13.55
N ILE A 483 14.18 19.62 13.94
CA ILE A 483 15.07 18.65 13.32
C ILE A 483 14.27 17.54 12.64
N SER A 484 14.73 17.12 11.47
CA SER A 484 14.30 15.87 10.81
C SER A 484 15.51 15.00 10.47
N VAL A 485 15.40 13.71 10.79
CA VAL A 485 16.41 12.67 10.50
C VAL A 485 15.73 11.41 10.00
N THR A 486 16.50 10.47 9.47
CA THR A 486 15.96 9.19 8.98
C THR A 486 16.12 8.05 9.98
N ASP A 487 15.23 7.07 9.89
CA ASP A 487 15.31 5.80 10.62
C ASP A 487 16.19 4.80 9.87
N ILE A 488 17.15 4.19 10.56
CA ILE A 488 18.03 3.17 9.98
C ILE A 488 17.26 1.87 9.62
N ALA A 489 16.15 1.60 10.29
CA ALA A 489 15.31 0.46 9.95
C ALA A 489 14.68 0.59 8.55
N SER A 490 14.52 1.82 8.06
CA SER A 490 13.83 2.12 6.79
C SER A 490 14.76 2.67 5.71
N SER A 491 15.82 3.42 6.08
CA SER A 491 16.68 4.12 5.13
C SER A 491 18.16 4.00 5.44
N SER A 492 18.95 3.72 4.41
CA SER A 492 20.43 3.68 4.48
C SER A 492 21.07 5.05 4.77
N THR A 493 20.38 6.16 4.51
CA THR A 493 20.87 7.52 4.84
C THR A 493 21.12 7.69 6.35
N ALA A 494 20.30 7.07 7.20
CA ALA A 494 20.53 7.08 8.65
C ALA A 494 21.85 6.42 9.07
N TRP A 495 22.32 5.47 8.27
CA TRP A 495 23.60 4.80 8.56
C TRP A 495 24.79 5.74 8.48
N LEU A 496 24.73 6.75 7.60
CA LEU A 496 25.74 7.81 7.49
C LEU A 496 25.86 8.62 8.78
N LEU A 497 24.73 9.00 9.38
CA LEU A 497 24.65 9.69 10.66
C LEU A 497 25.21 8.85 11.81
N ILE A 498 24.72 7.63 11.94
CA ILE A 498 25.11 6.73 13.03
C ILE A 498 26.58 6.38 12.96
N GLN A 499 27.10 6.08 11.77
CA GLN A 499 28.51 5.77 11.57
C GLN A 499 29.41 6.96 11.92
N ALA A 500 28.99 8.18 11.56
CA ALA A 500 29.76 9.39 11.92
C ALA A 500 29.84 9.56 13.43
N LEU A 501 28.74 9.36 14.14
CA LEU A 501 28.71 9.43 15.61
C LEU A 501 29.55 8.34 16.27
N ILE A 502 29.45 7.09 15.81
CA ILE A 502 30.24 5.97 16.37
C ILE A 502 31.74 6.20 16.13
N SER A 503 32.11 6.65 14.92
CA SER A 503 33.53 6.86 14.59
C SER A 503 34.18 7.96 15.42
N GLU A 504 33.43 9.00 15.81
CA GLU A 504 33.98 10.12 16.57
C GLU A 504 33.87 9.90 18.09
N TYR A 505 32.76 9.36 18.57
CA TYR A 505 32.45 9.30 20.00
C TYR A 505 32.45 7.87 20.59
N GLY A 506 32.66 6.83 19.76
CA GLY A 506 32.44 5.43 20.16
C GLY A 506 30.95 5.12 20.39
N GLU A 507 30.62 3.86 20.65
CA GLU A 507 29.22 3.41 20.80
C GLU A 507 28.49 4.14 21.95
N ASP A 508 29.08 4.25 23.12
CA ASP A 508 28.43 4.90 24.28
C ASP A 508 28.19 6.40 24.04
N GLY A 509 29.16 7.09 23.44
CA GLY A 509 29.04 8.51 23.11
C GLY A 509 28.05 8.74 21.96
N ALA A 510 28.02 7.84 20.98
CA ALA A 510 27.05 7.87 19.90
C ALA A 510 25.62 7.71 20.41
N LYS A 511 25.37 6.78 21.35
CA LYS A 511 24.06 6.61 22.01
C LYS A 511 23.59 7.89 22.69
N GLU A 512 24.48 8.54 23.48
CA GLU A 512 24.13 9.79 24.16
C GLU A 512 23.70 10.89 23.18
N VAL A 513 24.45 11.08 22.09
CA VAL A 513 24.17 12.10 21.08
C VAL A 513 22.92 11.75 20.29
N LEU A 514 22.79 10.50 19.84
CA LEU A 514 21.66 10.05 19.02
C LEU A 514 20.33 10.12 19.78
N THR A 515 20.31 9.74 21.07
CA THR A 515 19.14 9.96 21.93
C THR A 515 18.72 11.42 21.97
N GLY A 516 19.68 12.35 22.12
CA GLY A 516 19.38 13.79 22.09
C GLY A 516 18.84 14.27 20.74
N ILE A 517 19.36 13.73 19.64
CA ILE A 517 18.87 14.03 18.27
C ILE A 517 17.43 13.54 18.12
N TYR A 518 17.13 12.30 18.51
CA TYR A 518 15.79 11.73 18.41
C TYR A 518 14.78 12.41 19.33
N ASP A 519 15.18 12.80 20.57
CA ASP A 519 14.37 13.61 21.47
C ASP A 519 14.00 14.99 20.86
N ASN A 520 14.91 15.57 20.06
CA ASN A 520 14.69 16.85 19.39
C ASN A 520 13.88 16.68 18.08
N ALA A 521 14.08 15.60 17.35
CA ALA A 521 13.33 15.29 16.13
C ALA A 521 11.87 14.92 16.45
N GLY A 522 11.62 14.16 17.51
CA GLY A 522 10.27 13.73 17.89
C GLY A 522 9.58 12.98 16.75
N ASP A 523 8.48 13.51 16.23
CA ASP A 523 7.71 12.89 15.14
C ASP A 523 8.35 13.06 13.74
N HIS A 524 9.53 13.68 13.64
CA HIS A 524 10.26 13.91 12.38
C HIS A 524 11.43 12.92 12.20
N ILE A 525 11.24 11.68 12.60
CA ILE A 525 12.11 10.55 12.23
C ILE A 525 11.45 9.87 11.04
N GLU A 526 12.13 9.89 9.89
CA GLU A 526 11.53 9.62 8.58
C GLU A 526 11.95 8.24 8.02
N ASP A 527 11.08 7.64 7.21
CA ASP A 527 11.34 6.35 6.57
C ASP A 527 12.20 6.47 5.29
N SER A 528 12.25 7.64 4.66
CA SER A 528 12.96 7.88 3.39
C SER A 528 14.16 8.81 3.56
N GLY A 529 15.27 8.52 2.86
CA GLY A 529 16.50 9.31 2.90
C GLY A 529 16.35 10.75 2.41
N SER A 530 15.44 11.00 1.48
CA SER A 530 15.14 12.33 0.95
C SER A 530 14.11 13.11 1.77
N ALA A 531 13.40 12.45 2.69
CA ALA A 531 12.32 13.09 3.46
C ALA A 531 12.80 14.24 4.36
N PRO A 532 13.96 14.19 5.06
CA PRO A 532 14.43 15.32 5.84
C PRO A 532 14.63 16.58 5.00
N LEU A 533 15.22 16.47 3.80
CA LEU A 533 15.36 17.60 2.89
C LEU A 533 14.02 18.13 2.41
N THR A 534 13.07 17.24 2.06
CA THR A 534 11.72 17.62 1.66
C THR A 534 11.03 18.46 2.74
N LYS A 535 11.17 18.08 4.01
CA LYS A 535 10.61 18.84 5.15
C LYS A 535 11.32 20.18 5.38
N VAL A 536 12.62 20.24 5.16
CA VAL A 536 13.39 21.48 5.22
C VAL A 536 13.00 22.43 4.09
N ARG A 537 12.82 21.91 2.84
CA ARG A 537 12.30 22.68 1.68
C ARG A 537 10.90 23.24 1.96
N ALA A 538 10.02 22.43 2.53
CA ALA A 538 8.66 22.81 2.86
C ALA A 538 8.57 23.84 3.99
N GLY A 539 9.64 24.03 4.76
CA GLY A 539 9.62 24.87 5.96
C GLY A 539 8.89 24.24 7.14
N GLU A 540 8.78 22.91 7.18
CA GLU A 540 8.21 22.17 8.30
C GLU A 540 9.20 22.07 9.45
N VAL A 541 10.49 21.87 9.13
CA VAL A 541 11.63 21.87 10.06
C VAL A 541 12.72 22.79 9.57
N ALA A 542 13.54 23.30 10.49
CA ALA A 542 14.66 24.18 10.15
C ALA A 542 15.94 23.45 9.75
N ILE A 543 16.09 22.19 10.22
CA ILE A 543 17.33 21.42 10.08
C ILE A 543 16.97 19.99 9.68
N GLY A 544 17.72 19.43 8.74
CA GLY A 544 17.65 18.02 8.37
C GLY A 544 19.04 17.38 8.33
N PHE A 545 19.11 16.06 8.51
CA PHE A 545 20.27 15.29 8.08
C PHE A 545 19.89 14.48 6.84
N GLY A 546 20.59 14.67 5.75
CA GLY A 546 20.26 14.07 4.47
C GLY A 546 21.44 14.05 3.50
N LEU A 547 21.16 13.92 2.21
CA LEU A 547 22.13 13.76 1.17
C LEU A 547 22.71 15.12 0.72
N ARG A 548 24.03 15.23 0.74
CA ARG A 548 24.75 16.48 0.49
C ARG A 548 24.50 17.03 -0.92
N GLN A 549 24.57 16.18 -1.94
CA GLN A 549 24.41 16.60 -3.34
C GLN A 549 23.05 17.26 -3.61
N GLN A 550 21.98 16.77 -2.98
CA GLN A 550 20.65 17.35 -3.11
C GLN A 550 20.58 18.75 -2.49
N ALA A 551 21.22 18.96 -1.34
CA ALA A 551 21.28 20.28 -0.71
C ALA A 551 22.15 21.27 -1.51
N VAL A 552 23.22 20.80 -2.15
CA VAL A 552 24.07 21.60 -3.08
C VAL A 552 23.24 22.06 -4.27
N ALA A 553 22.47 21.16 -4.88
CA ALA A 553 21.59 21.47 -6.01
C ALA A 553 20.53 22.51 -5.63
N ASP A 554 19.84 22.34 -4.51
CA ASP A 554 18.84 23.28 -4.00
C ASP A 554 19.37 24.69 -3.77
N LYS A 555 20.57 24.76 -3.20
CA LYS A 555 21.26 26.03 -3.00
C LYS A 555 21.60 26.70 -4.32
N ALA A 556 22.06 25.93 -5.32
CA ALA A 556 22.35 26.41 -6.65
C ALA A 556 21.11 26.94 -7.37
N ASP A 557 19.96 26.31 -7.17
CA ASP A 557 18.66 26.72 -7.69
C ASP A 557 18.05 27.94 -6.94
N GLY A 558 18.74 28.42 -5.91
CA GLY A 558 18.34 29.63 -5.18
C GLY A 558 17.25 29.41 -4.14
N LEU A 559 17.00 28.18 -3.71
CA LEU A 559 16.16 27.88 -2.57
C LEU A 559 16.80 28.40 -1.27
N PRO A 560 16.03 28.68 -0.21
CA PRO A 560 16.57 29.12 1.08
C PRO A 560 17.22 27.95 1.85
N ILE A 561 17.98 27.13 1.15
CA ILE A 561 18.66 25.95 1.66
C ILE A 561 20.15 26.19 1.70
N ASP A 562 20.79 25.75 2.76
CA ASP A 562 22.24 25.64 2.89
C ASP A 562 22.64 24.31 3.50
N TYR A 563 23.90 23.93 3.38
CA TYR A 563 24.44 22.70 3.94
C TYR A 563 25.68 22.97 4.76
N ILE A 564 25.91 22.10 5.73
CA ILE A 564 27.03 22.20 6.68
C ILE A 564 27.67 20.84 6.80
N ASP A 565 28.91 20.75 6.35
CA ASP A 565 29.71 19.54 6.49
C ASP A 565 30.07 19.35 7.96
N PRO A 566 29.61 18.26 8.61
CA PRO A 566 29.75 18.09 10.05
C PRO A 566 31.20 17.81 10.46
N ALA A 567 31.56 18.26 11.65
CA ALA A 567 32.92 18.05 12.20
C ALA A 567 33.27 16.55 12.33
N GLU A 568 32.29 15.70 12.57
CA GLU A 568 32.43 14.24 12.64
C GLU A 568 32.78 13.59 11.29
N GLY A 569 32.48 14.27 10.20
CA GLY A 569 32.80 13.88 8.83
C GLY A 569 31.59 13.51 7.98
N ASN A 570 31.80 13.66 6.67
CA ASN A 570 30.83 13.27 5.66
C ASN A 570 31.09 11.81 5.27
N PHE A 571 30.37 10.89 5.87
CA PHE A 571 30.43 9.48 5.49
C PHE A 571 29.68 9.26 4.16
N SER A 572 30.22 8.36 3.34
CA SER A 572 29.65 8.03 2.04
C SER A 572 29.18 6.57 1.97
N LEU A 573 28.05 6.36 1.32
CA LEU A 573 27.54 5.07 0.86
C LEU A 573 27.58 5.03 -0.66
N THR A 574 27.82 3.84 -1.21
CA THR A 574 27.80 3.59 -2.65
C THR A 574 26.55 2.82 -3.05
N GLU A 575 25.97 3.20 -4.18
CA GLU A 575 24.91 2.47 -4.86
C GLU A 575 25.49 1.56 -5.92
N SER A 576 24.81 0.49 -6.27
CA SER A 576 25.26 -0.43 -7.30
C SER A 576 24.13 -1.14 -8.02
N VAL A 577 24.43 -1.60 -9.25
CA VAL A 577 23.56 -2.46 -10.03
C VAL A 577 24.02 -3.92 -9.93
N ALA A 578 23.09 -4.83 -9.70
CA ALA A 578 23.35 -6.27 -9.65
C ALA A 578 22.34 -7.03 -10.51
N VAL A 579 22.80 -7.99 -11.27
CA VAL A 579 21.93 -8.94 -12.01
C VAL A 579 21.63 -10.13 -11.13
N VAL A 580 20.36 -10.50 -11.06
CA VAL A 580 19.91 -11.64 -10.23
C VAL A 580 20.27 -12.96 -10.93
N ASP A 581 21.09 -13.77 -10.27
CA ASP A 581 21.44 -15.11 -10.75
C ASP A 581 20.30 -16.10 -10.49
N LYS A 582 19.60 -16.47 -11.55
CA LYS A 582 18.53 -17.48 -11.55
C LYS A 582 19.00 -18.82 -12.16
N GLY A 583 20.32 -19.05 -12.24
CA GLY A 583 20.91 -20.22 -12.87
C GLY A 583 20.68 -20.22 -14.39
N ASP A 584 20.10 -21.32 -14.91
CA ASP A 584 19.83 -21.46 -16.35
C ASP A 584 18.75 -20.46 -16.86
N ASP A 585 17.96 -19.86 -15.95
CA ASP A 585 16.89 -18.89 -16.25
C ASP A 585 17.33 -17.44 -16.03
N THR A 586 18.64 -17.17 -15.80
CA THR A 586 19.18 -15.82 -15.67
C THR A 586 18.96 -15.04 -16.96
N ASN A 587 18.42 -13.83 -16.86
CA ASN A 587 18.08 -13.00 -18.01
C ASN A 587 19.35 -12.33 -18.59
N GLU A 588 19.83 -12.81 -19.73
CA GLU A 588 21.03 -12.25 -20.40
C GLU A 588 20.87 -10.75 -20.75
N LYS A 589 19.64 -10.32 -21.09
CA LYS A 589 19.35 -8.90 -21.39
C LYS A 589 19.53 -7.99 -20.17
N ALA A 590 19.29 -8.51 -18.95
CA ALA A 590 19.53 -7.76 -17.73
C ALA A 590 21.02 -7.40 -17.56
N MET A 591 21.92 -8.29 -18.00
CA MET A 591 23.36 -8.02 -18.00
C MET A 591 23.72 -6.92 -19.02
N GLU A 592 23.11 -6.95 -20.22
CA GLU A 592 23.32 -5.89 -21.22
C GLU A 592 22.81 -4.53 -20.73
N MET A 593 21.65 -4.51 -20.05
CA MET A 593 21.08 -3.29 -19.46
C MET A 593 21.92 -2.77 -18.29
N ALA A 594 22.40 -3.64 -17.40
CA ALA A 594 23.29 -3.25 -16.30
C ALA A 594 24.58 -2.60 -16.84
N GLN A 595 25.18 -3.22 -17.86
CA GLN A 595 26.34 -2.65 -18.53
C GLN A 595 26.02 -1.30 -19.21
N CYS A 596 24.85 -1.17 -19.83
CA CYS A 596 24.39 0.06 -20.44
C CYS A 596 24.26 1.21 -19.41
N ILE A 597 23.68 0.94 -18.24
CA ILE A 597 23.57 1.93 -17.16
C ILE A 597 24.96 2.41 -16.73
N ILE A 598 25.90 1.48 -16.53
CA ILE A 598 27.27 1.83 -16.10
C ILE A 598 28.01 2.63 -17.18
N GLU A 599 27.94 2.20 -18.44
CA GLU A 599 28.73 2.80 -19.51
C GLU A 599 28.13 4.10 -20.09
N ASN A 600 26.79 4.21 -20.14
CA ASN A 600 26.09 5.31 -20.78
C ASN A 600 25.29 6.20 -19.82
N GLY A 601 24.90 5.70 -18.64
CA GLY A 601 24.20 6.47 -17.62
C GLY A 601 25.13 7.27 -16.71
N ARG A 602 26.43 6.92 -16.67
CA ARG A 602 27.36 7.46 -15.68
C ARG A 602 27.53 8.97 -15.77
N GLU A 603 27.61 9.55 -16.99
CA GLU A 603 27.77 11.00 -17.18
C GLU A 603 26.57 11.77 -16.60
N GLU A 604 25.36 11.29 -16.82
CA GLU A 604 24.14 11.90 -16.28
C GLU A 604 24.03 11.64 -14.78
N LEU A 605 24.28 10.42 -14.31
CA LEU A 605 24.32 10.08 -12.89
C LEU A 605 25.34 10.94 -12.14
N GLN A 606 26.50 11.28 -12.74
CA GLN A 606 27.48 12.14 -12.12
C GLN A 606 26.97 13.58 -11.97
N SER A 607 26.01 14.02 -12.78
CA SER A 607 25.42 15.35 -12.61
C SER A 607 24.57 15.46 -11.33
N TYR A 608 23.98 14.36 -10.89
CA TYR A 608 23.18 14.27 -9.66
C TYR A 608 24.01 13.75 -8.47
N TYR A 609 24.92 12.80 -8.73
CA TYR A 609 25.83 12.19 -7.74
C TYR A 609 27.28 12.52 -8.13
N PRO A 610 27.74 13.72 -7.83
CA PRO A 610 28.93 14.33 -8.48
C PRO A 610 30.25 13.75 -8.03
N LEU A 611 30.29 12.81 -7.10
CA LEU A 611 31.54 12.23 -6.65
C LEU A 611 32.18 11.35 -7.72
N ALA A 612 33.46 11.59 -7.97
CA ALA A 612 34.26 10.78 -8.88
C ALA A 612 34.49 9.38 -8.30
N LEU A 613 34.18 8.34 -9.08
CA LEU A 613 34.30 6.94 -8.70
C LEU A 613 35.26 6.17 -9.60
N TYR A 614 35.44 6.60 -10.82
CA TYR A 614 36.27 5.94 -11.82
C TYR A 614 37.52 6.77 -12.19
N GLU A 615 38.58 6.09 -12.63
CA GLU A 615 39.80 6.72 -13.04
C GLU A 615 39.57 7.67 -14.23
N GLY A 616 39.84 8.97 -14.05
CA GLY A 616 39.66 10.01 -15.05
C GLY A 616 38.42 10.89 -14.83
N GLU A 617 37.58 10.58 -13.88
CA GLU A 617 36.50 11.47 -13.46
C GLU A 617 37.03 12.56 -12.51
N GLU A 618 36.40 13.73 -12.55
CA GLU A 618 36.70 14.85 -11.65
C GLU A 618 35.41 15.25 -10.91
N THR A 619 35.54 15.64 -9.66
CA THR A 619 34.45 16.21 -8.86
C THR A 619 34.63 17.72 -8.79
N ASP A 620 33.57 18.48 -9.10
CA ASP A 620 33.60 19.94 -8.98
C ASP A 620 33.84 20.37 -7.53
N ALA A 621 34.53 21.49 -7.34
CA ALA A 621 34.96 21.96 -6.01
C ALA A 621 33.78 22.19 -5.04
N GLU A 622 32.58 22.53 -5.53
CA GLU A 622 31.37 22.74 -4.74
C GLU A 622 30.81 21.44 -4.21
N ASN A 623 31.04 20.33 -4.90
CA ASN A 623 30.58 19.00 -4.55
C ASN A 623 31.56 18.24 -3.64
N LEU A 624 32.80 18.77 -3.46
CA LEU A 624 33.74 18.19 -2.52
C LEU A 624 33.32 18.54 -1.08
N SER A 625 33.09 17.53 -0.26
CA SER A 625 32.86 17.72 1.17
C SER A 625 34.13 18.16 1.91
N ALA A 626 33.97 18.90 3.00
CA ALA A 626 35.11 19.40 3.76
C ALA A 626 35.85 18.30 4.52
N ASN A 627 35.17 17.21 4.88
CA ASN A 627 35.70 16.14 5.70
C ASN A 627 35.20 14.74 5.24
N PRO A 628 35.55 14.31 4.01
CA PRO A 628 35.07 13.05 3.46
C PRO A 628 35.61 11.86 4.27
N LYS A 629 34.75 10.91 4.57
CA LYS A 629 35.08 9.68 5.31
C LYS A 629 34.41 8.47 4.66
N VAL A 630 35.08 7.35 4.73
CA VAL A 630 34.56 6.04 4.32
C VAL A 630 34.32 5.16 5.54
N PHE A 631 33.45 4.19 5.42
CA PHE A 631 33.23 3.20 6.48
C PHE A 631 34.51 2.46 6.81
N PRO A 632 34.89 2.33 8.10
CA PRO A 632 36.13 1.68 8.52
C PRO A 632 36.12 0.17 8.30
N GLU A 633 34.96 -0.43 8.25
CA GLU A 633 34.72 -1.86 8.03
C GLU A 633 33.81 -2.07 6.83
N PRO A 634 33.90 -3.25 6.17
CA PRO A 634 32.96 -3.59 5.12
C PRO A 634 31.51 -3.55 5.62
N LEU A 635 30.62 -3.03 4.81
CA LEU A 635 29.18 -3.03 5.08
C LEU A 635 28.68 -4.49 5.06
N THR A 636 28.19 -4.98 6.19
CA THR A 636 27.65 -6.33 6.33
C THR A 636 26.29 -6.28 7.01
N VAL A 637 25.52 -7.34 6.90
CA VAL A 637 24.23 -7.48 7.60
C VAL A 637 24.46 -7.40 9.12
N ASP A 638 25.50 -8.07 9.63
CA ASP A 638 25.84 -8.05 11.07
C ASP A 638 26.13 -6.62 11.58
N LEU A 639 26.81 -5.80 10.78
CA LEU A 639 27.09 -4.40 11.13
C LEU A 639 25.81 -3.56 11.10
N LEU A 640 24.93 -3.81 10.14
CA LEU A 640 23.62 -3.16 10.05
C LEU A 640 22.77 -3.49 11.27
N GLU A 641 22.65 -4.78 11.63
CA GLU A 641 21.91 -5.23 12.83
C GLU A 641 22.44 -4.58 14.11
N GLN A 642 23.76 -4.48 14.25
CA GLN A 642 24.39 -3.83 15.40
C GLN A 642 24.00 -2.34 15.48
N HIS A 643 24.03 -1.63 14.36
CA HIS A 643 23.69 -0.20 14.33
C HIS A 643 22.18 0.03 14.48
N GLN A 644 21.34 -0.87 13.97
CA GLN A 644 19.90 -0.84 14.20
C GLN A 644 19.57 -1.04 15.68
N ALA A 645 20.18 -2.03 16.33
CA ALA A 645 20.00 -2.26 17.76
C ALA A 645 20.43 -1.05 18.58
N LEU A 646 21.54 -0.39 18.21
CA LEU A 646 21.99 0.85 18.84
C LEU A 646 20.97 1.97 18.66
N SER A 647 20.43 2.13 17.47
CA SER A 647 19.42 3.15 17.16
C SER A 647 18.13 2.94 17.95
N GLU A 648 17.64 1.70 18.01
CA GLU A 648 16.44 1.34 18.79
C GLU A 648 16.59 1.62 20.29
N GLU A 649 17.77 1.40 20.86
CA GLU A 649 18.04 1.75 22.27
C GLU A 649 17.99 3.27 22.52
N CYS A 650 18.08 4.11 21.46
CA CYS A 650 18.09 5.57 21.55
C CYS A 650 16.72 6.22 21.34
N LYS A 651 15.75 5.51 20.78
CA LYS A 651 14.36 5.94 20.61
C LYS A 651 13.59 5.77 21.91
#